data_06f301f6c26b918883bb9c6ef95a7fc0
#
_entry.id   06f301f6c26b918883bb9c6ef95a7fc0
#
_cell.length_a   1.000
_cell.length_b   1.000
_cell.length_c   1.000
_cell.angle_alpha   90.00
_cell.angle_beta   90.00
_cell.angle_gamma   90.00
#
_symmetry.space_group_name_H-M   'P 1'
#
loop_
_entity.id
_entity.type
_entity.pdbx_description
1 polymer ?
#
loop_
_entity_poly.entity_id
_entity_poly.type
_entity_poly.pdbx_seq_one_letter_code
_entity_poly.pdbx_strand_id
1 'polypeptide(L)'
;MRMIVFFLVGLLVHVVFFMSIFDIYFTSPLVHGMAPHASPLPAPASRLVLVVADGLRADSLYKPDANGSTRAPYLRNVIEEQGSWGVSHTRVPTESRPGHVALIAGFYEDVSAVAKGWKENPVEFDSVFNESRHTWCWGSPDILPMFAKGATGGHVHTHTYPAEREDFASTDASKLDSWVFDQFKSFLLSARENSSLMSSLRQDQNVFFLHLLGIDTNGHAHRPQSQEYLENVALVDSGVKELVSIMEDFFENDGRTAYVFTSDHGMTDWGSHGAGHPSETLTPLLVWGAGVQAAQRVPEPQNYHDGYLQEWKLEGLRRLDVNQGVLPLQYLNTSDVFKAESVYTNAVQILEQFKVTSCPSVGHFLLNLLAHRLLTESRQAELISKARVLIRLEKYEEAISLCRSLIGHALEGLTYYHTYDRFFLGCSVVLGFTGWTSYVVLVILKTHASLRRPPTHTGLNPSVAVGVALLMGLFLMTQRSPPTYYVYCLLPVPVWYSVIKELGTLTDLVRSYSSLPLCKCLGYFVLVTFGIELLVVSFFHRSMLTIGLALLSLWPLLSGIYTKARVRSVSWVVGCLCLASFPMMPVVGREPNVHMVTCAGILSLFISACYLWSARKRSIPHLTDLCAYVPTSTHSSLQLKQGLPLSNQIISWITLGSSLLVPLLSSTRLFHRLLSIFLTLTATFLLLSTGSEALFPPVLSWLMFVWINIEQEAMLSQGIPGRLELSTIDFSDNIDITKIRQLKLDDIRRSYFFVFFIITAFFGTGNIASINSFDPASVYCFLTVFNPFIMGGLMMWKVMIPFVIVMCTFESIQVTTQLSSRSLFLIVLVISDLMALHFFFLVQDNGSWLDIGTSISHYVIVMSMTIFLMLLSLVTHVLTSRRVSLCRTRKMHFP
;
A
#
# COMPACT_ATOMS: atom_id res chain seq x y z
N MET A 1 28.75 -12.10 -19.67
CA MET A 1 28.31 -10.75 -20.09
C MET A 1 26.86 -10.74 -20.61
N ARG A 2 26.51 -11.59 -21.62
CA ARG A 2 25.11 -11.60 -22.18
C ARG A 2 24.01 -11.90 -21.17
N MET A 3 24.24 -12.72 -20.14
CA MET A 3 23.24 -13.06 -19.11
C MET A 3 22.97 -11.89 -18.15
N ILE A 4 24.01 -11.18 -17.72
CA ILE A 4 23.85 -10.00 -16.86
C ILE A 4 23.08 -8.92 -17.60
N VAL A 5 23.38 -8.72 -18.89
CA VAL A 5 22.65 -7.75 -19.73
C VAL A 5 21.18 -8.14 -19.84
N PHE A 6 20.85 -9.42 -20.07
CA PHE A 6 19.46 -9.90 -20.11
C PHE A 6 18.73 -9.65 -18.79
N PHE A 7 19.39 -9.96 -17.66
CA PHE A 7 18.83 -9.71 -16.33
C PHE A 7 18.57 -8.21 -16.09
N LEU A 8 19.54 -7.36 -16.42
CA LEU A 8 19.40 -5.91 -16.24
C LEU A 8 18.32 -5.32 -17.17
N VAL A 9 18.23 -5.80 -18.41
CA VAL A 9 17.16 -5.38 -19.33
C VAL A 9 15.80 -5.85 -18.82
N GLY A 10 15.69 -7.09 -18.35
CA GLY A 10 14.47 -7.61 -17.75
C GLY A 10 14.04 -6.79 -16.53
N LEU A 11 14.95 -6.49 -15.62
CA LEU A 11 14.70 -5.64 -14.47
C LEU A 11 14.24 -4.23 -14.89
N LEU A 12 14.93 -3.62 -15.86
CA LEU A 12 14.55 -2.30 -16.38
C LEU A 12 13.14 -2.31 -16.97
N VAL A 13 12.81 -3.32 -17.78
CA VAL A 13 11.48 -3.48 -18.38
C VAL A 13 10.39 -3.58 -17.30
N HIS A 14 10.63 -4.38 -16.24
CA HIS A 14 9.67 -4.52 -15.15
C HIS A 14 9.52 -3.25 -14.31
N VAL A 15 10.61 -2.52 -14.07
CA VAL A 15 10.56 -1.21 -13.40
C VAL A 15 9.74 -0.22 -14.24
N VAL A 16 9.92 -0.21 -15.57
CA VAL A 16 9.14 0.64 -16.47
C VAL A 16 7.66 0.29 -16.42
N PHE A 17 7.31 -1.00 -16.45
CA PHE A 17 5.91 -1.44 -16.32
C PHE A 17 5.33 -1.12 -14.94
N PHE A 18 6.11 -1.30 -13.89
CA PHE A 18 5.69 -0.92 -12.53
C PHE A 18 5.38 0.58 -12.44
N MET A 19 6.26 1.42 -12.96
CA MET A 19 6.07 2.88 -12.94
C MET A 19 4.91 3.33 -13.83
N SER A 20 4.59 2.59 -14.90
CA SER A 20 3.53 2.97 -15.83
C SER A 20 2.15 3.07 -15.18
N ILE A 21 1.86 2.26 -14.15
CA ILE A 21 0.57 2.30 -13.47
C ILE A 21 0.38 3.63 -12.72
N PHE A 22 1.47 4.16 -12.15
CA PHE A 22 1.42 5.44 -11.44
C PHE A 22 1.18 6.58 -12.40
N ASP A 23 1.83 6.61 -13.56
CA ASP A 23 1.61 7.62 -14.58
C ASP A 23 0.21 7.52 -15.24
N ILE A 24 -0.37 6.32 -15.29
CA ILE A 24 -1.69 6.11 -15.92
C ILE A 24 -2.83 6.44 -14.95
N TYR A 25 -2.73 6.02 -13.68
CA TYR A 25 -3.84 6.09 -12.73
C TYR A 25 -3.61 7.05 -11.56
N PHE A 26 -2.36 7.40 -11.26
CA PHE A 26 -1.98 8.30 -10.16
C PHE A 26 -1.37 9.61 -10.69
N THR A 27 -1.96 10.18 -11.72
CA THR A 27 -1.60 11.56 -12.12
C THR A 27 -1.91 12.50 -10.98
N SER A 28 -0.93 13.33 -10.63
CA SER A 28 -1.11 14.34 -9.58
C SER A 28 -2.30 15.26 -9.93
N PRO A 29 -3.25 15.44 -9.01
CA PRO A 29 -4.33 16.39 -9.22
C PRO A 29 -3.87 17.84 -9.05
N LEU A 30 -2.61 18.05 -8.64
CA LEU A 30 -2.05 19.36 -8.37
C LEU A 30 -1.86 20.15 -9.67
N VAL A 31 -2.39 21.35 -9.69
CA VAL A 31 -2.29 22.30 -10.80
C VAL A 31 -1.55 23.54 -10.32
N HIS A 32 -0.44 23.86 -10.96
CA HIS A 32 0.37 25.04 -10.64
C HIS A 32 0.03 26.20 -11.57
N GLY A 33 0.20 27.44 -11.08
CA GLY A 33 0.04 28.65 -11.89
C GLY A 33 -1.41 29.13 -11.99
N MET A 34 -2.28 28.74 -11.08
CA MET A 34 -3.63 29.28 -10.98
C MET A 34 -3.62 30.72 -10.44
N ALA A 35 -4.52 31.55 -10.96
CA ALA A 35 -4.75 32.87 -10.40
C ALA A 35 -5.62 32.77 -9.12
N PRO A 36 -5.27 33.46 -8.01
CA PRO A 36 -6.08 33.46 -6.81
C PRO A 36 -7.40 34.22 -7.04
N HIS A 37 -8.51 33.70 -6.53
CA HIS A 37 -9.82 34.33 -6.59
C HIS A 37 -10.39 34.47 -5.17
N ALA A 38 -10.82 35.67 -4.83
CA ALA A 38 -11.43 35.96 -3.53
C ALA A 38 -12.88 36.47 -3.68
N SER A 39 -13.71 36.20 -2.70
CA SER A 39 -15.04 36.79 -2.62
C SER A 39 -14.93 38.32 -2.34
N PRO A 40 -15.71 39.15 -3.01
CA PRO A 40 -15.69 40.59 -2.77
C PRO A 40 -16.38 40.97 -1.45
N LEU A 41 -17.10 40.06 -0.82
CA LEU A 41 -17.83 40.31 0.42
C LEU A 41 -17.01 39.91 1.66
N PRO A 42 -17.15 40.66 2.77
CA PRO A 42 -16.46 40.31 4.00
C PRO A 42 -16.89 38.95 4.53
N ALA A 43 -15.93 38.18 5.07
CA ALA A 43 -16.20 36.89 5.67
C ALA A 43 -17.12 37.04 6.90
N PRO A 44 -18.05 36.10 7.15
CA PRO A 44 -18.94 36.13 8.30
C PRO A 44 -18.21 35.84 9.62
N ALA A 45 -17.03 35.22 9.58
CA ALA A 45 -16.16 34.98 10.72
C ALA A 45 -14.82 35.70 10.55
N SER A 46 -14.29 36.26 11.63
CA SER A 46 -12.92 36.80 11.67
C SER A 46 -11.88 35.77 12.00
N ARG A 47 -12.30 34.71 12.70
CA ARG A 47 -11.43 33.63 13.21
C ARG A 47 -12.05 32.29 12.91
N LEU A 48 -11.20 31.35 12.55
CA LEU A 48 -11.52 29.94 12.36
C LEU A 48 -10.75 29.11 13.39
N VAL A 49 -11.45 28.30 14.16
CA VAL A 49 -10.86 27.26 15.01
C VAL A 49 -11.13 25.91 14.38
N LEU A 50 -10.08 25.25 13.89
CA LEU A 50 -10.12 23.94 13.27
C LEU A 50 -9.52 22.92 14.24
N VAL A 51 -10.34 22.01 14.75
CA VAL A 51 -9.92 20.91 15.61
C VAL A 51 -10.04 19.62 14.84
N VAL A 52 -8.91 18.94 14.64
CA VAL A 52 -8.86 17.65 13.95
C VAL A 52 -8.43 16.58 14.95
N ALA A 53 -9.37 15.68 15.28
CA ALA A 53 -9.12 14.50 16.12
C ALA A 53 -8.74 13.32 15.23
N ASP A 54 -7.44 13.06 15.12
CA ASP A 54 -6.86 12.03 14.26
C ASP A 54 -7.39 10.64 14.64
N GLY A 55 -7.75 9.83 13.63
CA GLY A 55 -8.23 8.47 13.83
C GLY A 55 -9.64 8.35 14.46
N LEU A 56 -10.40 9.45 14.60
CA LEU A 56 -11.73 9.43 15.21
C LEU A 56 -12.80 8.97 14.23
N ARG A 57 -13.45 7.86 14.55
CA ARG A 57 -14.57 7.28 13.80
C ARG A 57 -15.87 8.07 14.04
N ALA A 58 -16.68 8.20 13.00
CA ALA A 58 -18.01 8.83 13.11
C ALA A 58 -18.92 8.06 14.08
N ASP A 59 -18.92 6.72 14.04
CA ASP A 59 -19.74 5.91 14.93
C ASP A 59 -19.29 6.00 16.39
N SER A 60 -18.00 6.14 16.67
CA SER A 60 -17.48 6.31 18.04
C SER A 60 -17.91 7.62 18.69
N LEU A 61 -18.12 8.67 17.87
CA LEU A 61 -18.63 9.96 18.38
C LEU A 61 -20.16 10.00 18.45
N TYR A 62 -20.84 9.53 17.40
CA TYR A 62 -22.28 9.75 17.24
C TYR A 62 -23.13 8.68 17.92
N LYS A 63 -22.67 7.43 17.98
CA LYS A 63 -23.43 6.32 18.52
C LYS A 63 -23.47 6.38 20.04
N PRO A 64 -24.65 6.40 20.66
CA PRO A 64 -24.78 6.34 22.12
C PRO A 64 -24.39 4.95 22.64
N ASP A 65 -23.95 4.89 23.88
CA ASP A 65 -23.66 3.65 24.59
C ASP A 65 -24.90 2.77 24.76
N ALA A 66 -24.68 1.53 25.22
CA ALA A 66 -25.75 0.57 25.51
C ALA A 66 -26.81 1.12 26.50
N ASN A 67 -26.41 2.05 27.38
CA ASN A 67 -27.28 2.75 28.32
C ASN A 67 -28.00 3.97 27.72
N GLY A 68 -27.74 4.27 26.43
CA GLY A 68 -28.29 5.43 25.72
C GLY A 68 -27.61 6.77 26.05
N SER A 69 -26.51 6.76 26.81
CA SER A 69 -25.73 7.96 27.11
C SER A 69 -24.67 8.21 26.02
N THR A 70 -24.31 9.47 25.82
CA THR A 70 -23.26 9.87 24.89
C THR A 70 -21.92 10.02 25.61
N ARG A 71 -20.82 9.65 24.93
CA ARG A 71 -19.45 9.86 25.43
C ARG A 71 -19.00 11.31 25.30
N ALA A 72 -19.60 12.03 24.33
CA ALA A 72 -19.28 13.40 24.03
C ALA A 72 -20.49 14.32 24.25
N PRO A 73 -20.83 14.61 25.49
CA PRO A 73 -22.05 15.34 25.80
C PRO A 73 -22.04 16.79 25.30
N TYR A 74 -20.89 17.45 25.28
CA TYR A 74 -20.78 18.82 24.76
C TYR A 74 -20.99 18.85 23.24
N LEU A 75 -20.26 18.00 22.50
CA LEU A 75 -20.41 17.90 21.04
C LEU A 75 -21.79 17.41 20.62
N ARG A 76 -22.42 16.56 21.43
CA ARG A 76 -23.82 16.17 21.23
C ARG A 76 -24.77 17.36 21.38
N ASN A 77 -24.55 18.21 22.34
CA ASN A 77 -25.32 19.44 22.49
C ASN A 77 -25.11 20.41 21.33
N VAL A 78 -23.88 20.48 20.79
CA VAL A 78 -23.59 21.25 19.57
C VAL A 78 -24.40 20.73 18.37
N ILE A 79 -24.50 19.41 18.22
CA ILE A 79 -25.29 18.77 17.14
C ILE A 79 -26.81 19.09 17.33
N GLU A 80 -27.30 19.05 18.54
CA GLU A 80 -28.75 19.15 18.83
C GLU A 80 -29.26 20.58 18.83
N GLU A 81 -28.43 21.56 19.22
CA GLU A 81 -28.89 22.93 19.48
C GLU A 81 -28.05 24.02 18.76
N GLN A 82 -26.75 23.90 18.66
CA GLN A 82 -25.89 25.02 18.35
C GLN A 82 -25.40 25.08 16.88
N GLY A 83 -25.17 23.93 16.23
CA GLY A 83 -24.51 23.89 14.96
C GLY A 83 -25.06 22.87 13.97
N SER A 84 -24.38 22.74 12.85
CA SER A 84 -24.69 21.75 11.82
C SER A 84 -23.73 20.57 11.90
N TRP A 85 -24.22 19.40 11.57
CA TRP A 85 -23.46 18.17 11.63
C TRP A 85 -23.65 17.31 10.36
N GLY A 86 -22.71 16.43 10.12
CA GLY A 86 -22.75 15.46 9.03
C GLY A 86 -21.58 14.49 9.10
N VAL A 87 -21.39 13.75 8.02
CA VAL A 87 -20.25 12.86 7.82
C VAL A 87 -19.33 13.45 6.77
N SER A 88 -18.05 13.54 7.10
CA SER A 88 -16.99 13.84 6.15
C SER A 88 -16.47 12.52 5.56
N HIS A 89 -16.52 12.38 4.24
CA HIS A 89 -16.09 11.18 3.56
C HIS A 89 -14.61 11.27 3.16
N THR A 90 -13.75 10.57 3.91
CA THR A 90 -12.32 10.55 3.64
C THR A 90 -11.99 9.65 2.46
N ARG A 91 -11.06 10.08 1.62
CA ARG A 91 -10.55 9.30 0.50
C ARG A 91 -9.42 8.36 0.89
N VAL A 92 -9.29 7.30 0.11
CA VAL A 92 -8.16 6.36 0.16
C VAL A 92 -6.92 6.99 -0.49
N PRO A 93 -5.72 6.83 0.08
CA PRO A 93 -5.43 6.12 1.34
C PRO A 93 -5.91 6.92 2.57
N THR A 94 -6.54 6.21 3.52
CA THR A 94 -7.01 6.77 4.79
C THR A 94 -5.84 6.91 5.76
N GLU A 95 -4.99 7.90 5.49
CA GLU A 95 -3.76 8.19 6.22
C GLU A 95 -3.75 9.65 6.67
N SER A 96 -3.02 9.96 7.75
CA SER A 96 -3.03 11.29 8.36
C SER A 96 -2.57 12.38 7.39
N ARG A 97 -1.49 12.16 6.62
CA ARG A 97 -1.02 13.18 5.68
C ARG A 97 -2.03 13.49 4.57
N PRO A 98 -2.52 12.52 3.75
CA PRO A 98 -3.51 12.81 2.72
C PRO A 98 -4.81 13.40 3.29
N GLY A 99 -5.24 12.93 4.46
CA GLY A 99 -6.43 13.47 5.14
C GLY A 99 -6.28 14.94 5.49
N HIS A 100 -5.16 15.33 6.09
CA HIS A 100 -4.89 16.73 6.44
C HIS A 100 -4.69 17.62 5.21
N VAL A 101 -4.04 17.12 4.14
CA VAL A 101 -3.91 17.87 2.89
C VAL A 101 -5.30 18.14 2.29
N ALA A 102 -6.20 17.16 2.30
CA ALA A 102 -7.56 17.35 1.84
C ALA A 102 -8.35 18.36 2.69
N LEU A 103 -8.20 18.31 4.02
CA LEU A 103 -8.89 19.23 4.94
C LEU A 103 -8.38 20.67 4.85
N ILE A 104 -7.07 20.86 4.75
CA ILE A 104 -6.43 22.17 4.89
C ILE A 104 -6.23 22.86 3.52
N ALA A 105 -5.92 22.07 2.48
CA ALA A 105 -5.63 22.59 1.15
C ALA A 105 -6.73 22.27 0.10
N GLY A 106 -7.68 21.40 0.41
CA GLY A 106 -8.76 21.04 -0.50
C GLY A 106 -8.34 20.19 -1.71
N PHE A 107 -7.15 19.61 -1.70
CA PHE A 107 -6.60 18.78 -2.75
C PHE A 107 -6.43 17.33 -2.27
N TYR A 108 -6.34 16.41 -3.23
CA TYR A 108 -5.85 15.06 -2.94
C TYR A 108 -4.33 15.04 -3.03
N GLU A 109 -3.72 14.37 -2.04
CA GLU A 109 -2.26 14.21 -1.97
C GLU A 109 -1.74 13.49 -3.22
N ASP A 110 -0.59 13.91 -3.69
CA ASP A 110 0.17 13.20 -4.70
C ASP A 110 0.81 11.94 -4.07
N VAL A 111 0.58 10.76 -4.68
CA VAL A 111 1.17 9.51 -4.21
C VAL A 111 2.70 9.57 -4.17
N SER A 112 3.34 10.38 -5.01
CA SER A 112 4.78 10.59 -5.00
C SER A 112 5.30 11.21 -3.69
N ALA A 113 4.44 11.87 -2.92
CA ALA A 113 4.79 12.46 -1.63
C ALA A 113 5.23 11.40 -0.61
N VAL A 114 4.67 10.19 -0.67
CA VAL A 114 5.06 9.07 0.19
C VAL A 114 6.53 8.68 -0.03
N ALA A 115 6.98 8.71 -1.29
CA ALA A 115 8.36 8.35 -1.65
C ALA A 115 9.39 9.41 -1.23
N LYS A 116 8.98 10.68 -1.11
CA LYS A 116 9.85 11.78 -0.70
C LYS A 116 10.04 11.89 0.81
N GLY A 117 9.24 11.16 1.59
CA GLY A 117 9.22 11.25 3.06
C GLY A 117 8.33 12.38 3.56
N TRP A 118 7.53 12.12 4.58
CA TRP A 118 6.49 13.04 5.04
C TRP A 118 7.03 14.35 5.61
N LYS A 119 8.03 14.26 6.47
CA LYS A 119 8.63 15.46 7.14
C LYS A 119 9.39 16.37 6.19
N GLU A 120 10.00 15.79 5.15
CA GLU A 120 10.89 16.47 4.21
C GLU A 120 10.17 16.92 2.92
N ASN A 121 8.85 16.72 2.82
CA ASN A 121 8.06 17.09 1.66
C ASN A 121 6.97 18.11 2.05
N PRO A 122 7.29 19.41 2.09
CA PRO A 122 6.33 20.45 2.42
C PRO A 122 5.19 20.51 1.41
N VAL A 123 4.04 20.99 1.86
CA VAL A 123 2.88 21.28 1.01
C VAL A 123 3.09 22.62 0.34
N GLU A 124 3.56 22.64 -0.89
CA GLU A 124 3.95 23.84 -1.64
C GLU A 124 2.78 24.51 -2.40
N PHE A 125 1.60 23.97 -2.31
CA PHE A 125 0.40 24.51 -2.95
C PHE A 125 -0.47 25.26 -1.94
N ASP A 126 -1.40 26.02 -2.45
CA ASP A 126 -2.23 26.92 -1.66
C ASP A 126 -3.07 26.18 -0.61
N SER A 127 -3.22 26.79 0.55
CA SER A 127 -3.93 26.23 1.68
C SER A 127 -4.59 27.32 2.52
N VAL A 128 -5.57 26.94 3.36
CA VAL A 128 -6.19 27.88 4.28
C VAL A 128 -5.16 28.49 5.24
N PHE A 129 -4.07 27.79 5.54
CA PHE A 129 -3.00 28.32 6.37
C PHE A 129 -2.15 29.35 5.61
N ASN A 130 -1.87 29.12 4.34
CA ASN A 130 -1.11 30.04 3.51
C ASN A 130 -1.89 31.33 3.22
N GLU A 131 -3.20 31.24 3.04
CA GLU A 131 -4.09 32.37 2.76
C GLU A 131 -4.56 33.11 4.03
N SER A 132 -4.31 32.58 5.22
CA SER A 132 -4.61 33.25 6.48
C SER A 132 -3.68 34.44 6.70
N ARG A 133 -4.10 35.38 7.54
CA ARG A 133 -3.21 36.47 8.01
C ARG A 133 -2.23 35.92 9.05
N HIS A 134 -2.71 35.12 9.98
CA HIS A 134 -1.89 34.36 10.92
C HIS A 134 -2.55 33.01 11.20
N THR A 135 -1.73 31.95 11.21
CA THR A 135 -2.14 30.64 11.65
C THR A 135 -1.29 30.18 12.83
N TRP A 136 -1.94 29.77 13.92
CA TRP A 136 -1.29 29.14 15.07
C TRP A 136 -1.69 27.67 15.12
N CYS A 137 -0.70 26.78 15.18
CA CYS A 137 -0.90 25.33 15.14
C CYS A 137 -0.29 24.65 16.36
N TRP A 138 -1.01 23.69 16.94
CA TRP A 138 -0.54 22.82 18.03
C TRP A 138 -0.74 21.36 17.68
N GLY A 139 0.24 20.50 17.96
CA GLY A 139 0.09 19.06 17.78
C GLY A 139 1.35 18.33 17.33
N SER A 140 1.17 17.32 16.47
CA SER A 140 2.21 16.40 16.02
C SER A 140 3.33 17.10 15.23
N PRO A 141 4.60 16.73 15.51
CA PRO A 141 5.76 17.17 14.73
C PRO A 141 5.78 16.60 13.30
N ASP A 142 4.93 15.61 12.99
CA ASP A 142 4.87 14.99 11.67
C ASP A 142 3.93 15.73 10.70
N ILE A 143 2.88 16.36 11.20
CA ILE A 143 1.84 17.01 10.39
C ILE A 143 2.08 18.51 10.27
N LEU A 144 2.31 19.23 11.37
CA LEU A 144 2.35 20.68 11.38
C LEU A 144 3.46 21.27 10.50
N PRO A 145 4.70 20.75 10.53
CA PRO A 145 5.81 21.32 9.76
C PRO A 145 5.62 21.26 8.25
N MET A 146 4.83 20.31 7.72
CA MET A 146 4.63 20.21 6.27
C MET A 146 3.90 21.44 5.71
N PHE A 147 2.94 21.99 6.46
CA PHE A 147 2.21 23.20 6.06
C PHE A 147 3.00 24.47 6.36
N ALA A 148 3.68 24.53 7.49
CA ALA A 148 4.47 25.68 7.86
C ALA A 148 5.67 25.90 6.95
N LYS A 149 6.38 24.84 6.57
CA LYS A 149 7.52 24.93 5.63
C LYS A 149 7.07 25.20 4.19
N GLY A 150 5.85 24.81 3.81
CA GLY A 150 5.27 25.07 2.50
C GLY A 150 4.65 26.44 2.34
N ALA A 151 4.43 27.18 3.42
CA ALA A 151 3.84 28.51 3.38
C ALA A 151 4.79 29.56 2.75
N THR A 152 4.20 30.50 1.99
CA THR A 152 4.96 31.57 1.29
C THR A 152 5.44 32.68 2.21
N GLY A 153 5.00 32.68 3.49
CA GLY A 153 5.37 33.71 4.50
C GLY A 153 5.60 33.08 5.88
N GLY A 154 6.18 33.90 6.77
CA GLY A 154 6.45 33.50 8.17
C GLY A 154 5.25 33.68 9.13
N HIS A 155 4.02 33.58 8.64
CA HIS A 155 2.78 33.82 9.39
C HIS A 155 2.13 32.53 9.94
N VAL A 156 2.71 31.36 9.64
CA VAL A 156 2.27 30.06 10.20
C VAL A 156 3.19 29.68 11.36
N HIS A 157 2.63 29.69 12.56
CA HIS A 157 3.35 29.43 13.81
C HIS A 157 2.99 28.03 14.33
N THR A 158 4.00 27.19 14.53
CA THR A 158 3.81 25.80 14.97
C THR A 158 4.35 25.56 16.37
N HIS A 159 3.58 24.88 17.19
CA HIS A 159 3.93 24.40 18.52
C HIS A 159 3.78 22.88 18.54
N THR A 160 4.91 22.18 18.54
CA THR A 160 4.92 20.72 18.51
C THR A 160 5.47 20.13 19.80
N TYR A 161 4.96 18.99 20.21
CA TYR A 161 5.59 18.20 21.26
C TYR A 161 6.78 17.40 20.69
N PRO A 162 7.73 16.92 21.53
CA PRO A 162 8.81 16.05 21.10
C PRO A 162 8.29 14.73 20.54
N ALA A 163 8.89 14.24 19.44
CA ALA A 163 8.45 13.01 18.75
C ALA A 163 8.51 11.75 19.65
N GLU A 164 9.35 11.75 20.68
CA GLU A 164 9.47 10.67 21.66
C GLU A 164 8.21 10.46 22.51
N ARG A 165 7.27 11.42 22.50
CA ARG A 165 5.98 11.28 23.16
C ARG A 165 4.97 10.45 22.37
N GLU A 166 5.19 10.25 21.06
CA GLU A 166 4.38 9.41 20.20
C GLU A 166 4.77 7.93 20.40
N ASP A 167 4.48 7.36 21.57
CA ASP A 167 4.83 5.98 21.91
C ASP A 167 3.57 5.12 22.04
N PHE A 168 3.41 4.14 21.14
CA PHE A 168 2.32 3.15 21.19
C PHE A 168 2.38 2.21 22.41
N ALA A 169 3.49 2.16 23.12
CA ALA A 169 3.58 1.49 24.44
C ALA A 169 3.17 2.38 25.60
N SER A 170 2.81 3.61 25.33
CA SER A 170 2.32 4.54 26.35
C SER A 170 1.05 3.97 27.01
N THR A 171 0.98 4.12 28.32
CA THR A 171 -0.18 3.69 29.08
C THR A 171 -1.41 4.53 28.80
N ASP A 172 -1.21 5.73 28.28
CA ASP A 172 -2.27 6.72 28.09
C ASP A 172 -1.80 7.77 27.07
N ALA A 173 -2.18 7.59 25.82
CA ALA A 173 -1.89 8.51 24.74
C ALA A 173 -2.77 9.78 24.77
N SER A 174 -3.81 9.82 25.60
CA SER A 174 -4.66 11.02 25.80
C SER A 174 -3.87 12.22 26.33
N LYS A 175 -2.66 11.99 26.88
CA LYS A 175 -1.72 13.05 27.27
C LYS A 175 -1.22 13.89 26.10
N LEU A 176 -1.25 13.36 24.87
CA LEU A 176 -0.92 14.14 23.67
C LEU A 176 -1.98 15.23 23.45
N ASP A 177 -3.25 14.85 23.57
CA ASP A 177 -4.37 15.76 23.38
C ASP A 177 -4.45 16.78 24.52
N SER A 178 -4.27 16.32 25.77
CA SER A 178 -4.22 17.22 26.93
C SER A 178 -3.12 18.27 26.78
N TRP A 179 -1.94 17.87 26.28
CA TRP A 179 -0.85 18.80 26.02
C TRP A 179 -1.25 19.88 25.01
N VAL A 180 -1.96 19.52 23.95
CA VAL A 180 -2.42 20.49 22.94
C VAL A 180 -3.37 21.53 23.58
N PHE A 181 -4.33 21.09 24.36
CA PHE A 181 -5.27 21.99 25.06
C PHE A 181 -4.56 22.89 26.09
N ASP A 182 -3.62 22.35 26.86
CA ASP A 182 -2.85 23.09 27.85
C ASP A 182 -1.94 24.16 27.20
N GLN A 183 -1.29 23.84 26.10
CA GLN A 183 -0.46 24.79 25.34
C GLN A 183 -1.32 25.89 24.72
N PHE A 184 -2.46 25.54 24.15
CA PHE A 184 -3.39 26.52 23.63
C PHE A 184 -3.88 27.50 24.71
N LYS A 185 -4.26 27.00 25.88
CA LYS A 185 -4.66 27.80 27.04
C LYS A 185 -3.53 28.71 27.51
N SER A 186 -2.32 28.17 27.64
CA SER A 186 -1.14 28.95 28.05
C SER A 186 -0.81 30.05 27.04
N PHE A 187 -0.98 29.78 25.74
CA PHE A 187 -0.78 30.77 24.68
C PHE A 187 -1.76 31.94 24.81
N LEU A 188 -3.04 31.69 24.98
CA LEU A 188 -4.03 32.76 25.14
C LEU A 188 -3.80 33.56 26.45
N LEU A 189 -3.38 32.89 27.53
CA LEU A 189 -3.02 33.59 28.76
C LEU A 189 -1.80 34.52 28.55
N SER A 190 -0.76 34.03 27.89
CA SER A 190 0.42 34.85 27.58
C SER A 190 0.11 36.00 26.61
N ALA A 191 -0.87 35.81 25.72
CA ALA A 191 -1.30 36.85 24.80
C ALA A 191 -1.95 38.07 25.52
N ARG A 192 -2.58 37.85 26.68
CA ARG A 192 -3.13 38.96 27.52
C ARG A 192 -2.03 39.88 28.03
N GLU A 193 -0.83 39.38 28.24
CA GLU A 193 0.31 40.14 28.74
C GLU A 193 1.16 40.78 27.60
N ASN A 194 1.00 40.27 26.36
CA ASN A 194 1.78 40.72 25.17
C ASN A 194 0.90 41.52 24.22
N SER A 195 1.06 42.85 24.26
CA SER A 195 0.28 43.78 23.41
C SER A 195 0.43 43.58 21.92
N SER A 196 1.63 43.16 21.44
CA SER A 196 1.87 42.85 20.04
C SER A 196 1.11 41.63 19.58
N LEU A 197 1.16 40.54 20.39
CA LEU A 197 0.44 39.31 20.10
C LEU A 197 -1.08 39.55 20.19
N MET A 198 -1.55 40.30 21.18
CA MET A 198 -2.96 40.66 21.29
C MET A 198 -3.45 41.45 20.05
N SER A 199 -2.64 42.36 19.52
CA SER A 199 -2.96 43.10 18.31
C SER A 199 -3.07 42.19 17.09
N SER A 200 -2.21 41.20 16.97
CA SER A 200 -2.25 40.21 15.88
C SER A 200 -3.48 39.28 16.00
N LEU A 201 -3.82 38.81 17.21
CA LEU A 201 -4.98 37.95 17.45
C LEU A 201 -6.34 38.65 17.21
N ARG A 202 -6.40 40.01 17.37
CA ARG A 202 -7.61 40.78 17.09
C ARG A 202 -7.82 41.11 15.61
N GLN A 203 -6.89 40.74 14.73
CA GLN A 203 -7.03 40.92 13.29
C GLN A 203 -8.00 39.89 12.70
N ASP A 204 -8.52 40.19 11.52
CA ASP A 204 -9.35 39.26 10.74
C ASP A 204 -8.48 38.21 10.05
N GLN A 205 -9.06 37.11 9.61
CA GLN A 205 -8.43 36.00 8.89
C GLN A 205 -7.40 35.21 9.73
N ASN A 206 -7.66 35.06 11.00
CA ASN A 206 -6.87 34.24 11.92
C ASN A 206 -7.37 32.80 11.93
N VAL A 207 -6.43 31.84 11.92
CA VAL A 207 -6.70 30.42 12.01
C VAL A 207 -6.01 29.82 13.23
N PHE A 208 -6.76 29.06 14.03
CA PHE A 208 -6.26 28.27 15.13
C PHE A 208 -6.44 26.80 14.77
N PHE A 209 -5.37 26.04 14.68
CA PHE A 209 -5.38 24.65 14.28
C PHE A 209 -4.90 23.77 15.43
N LEU A 210 -5.75 22.86 15.90
CA LEU A 210 -5.42 21.90 16.94
C LEU A 210 -5.47 20.49 16.34
N HIS A 211 -4.33 19.83 16.29
CA HIS A 211 -4.18 18.46 15.86
C HIS A 211 -4.07 17.52 17.08
N LEU A 212 -5.06 16.68 17.26
CA LEU A 212 -5.21 15.78 18.39
C LEU A 212 -4.91 14.34 17.95
N LEU A 213 -3.70 13.86 18.24
CA LEU A 213 -3.23 12.53 17.81
C LEU A 213 -3.52 11.41 18.81
N GLY A 214 -3.97 11.76 20.03
CA GLY A 214 -4.13 10.79 21.11
C GLY A 214 -5.12 9.67 20.81
N ILE A 215 -6.21 9.98 20.10
CA ILE A 215 -7.25 8.99 19.73
C ILE A 215 -6.66 7.97 18.74
N ASP A 216 -5.91 8.41 17.75
CA ASP A 216 -5.26 7.51 16.78
C ASP A 216 -4.24 6.61 17.47
N THR A 217 -3.37 7.17 18.28
CA THR A 217 -2.35 6.41 19.02
C THR A 217 -2.99 5.38 19.96
N ASN A 218 -4.06 5.75 20.68
CA ASN A 218 -4.82 4.81 21.52
C ASN A 218 -5.52 3.74 20.68
N GLY A 219 -6.02 4.09 19.51
CA GLY A 219 -6.62 3.15 18.58
C GLY A 219 -5.64 2.10 18.08
N HIS A 220 -4.44 2.49 17.74
CA HIS A 220 -3.35 1.58 17.35
C HIS A 220 -2.87 0.69 18.50
N ALA A 221 -2.71 1.26 19.69
CA ALA A 221 -2.21 0.55 20.86
C ALA A 221 -3.25 -0.39 21.50
N HIS A 222 -4.50 0.09 21.62
CA HIS A 222 -5.53 -0.57 22.45
C HIS A 222 -6.79 -0.93 21.66
N ARG A 223 -6.92 -0.49 20.39
CA ARG A 223 -8.06 -0.65 19.47
C ARG A 223 -9.23 0.31 19.74
N PRO A 224 -10.06 0.60 18.72
CA PRO A 224 -11.17 1.55 18.84
C PRO A 224 -12.30 1.16 19.83
N GLN A 225 -12.36 -0.13 20.19
CA GLN A 225 -13.35 -0.63 21.17
C GLN A 225 -12.83 -0.60 22.61
N SER A 226 -11.57 -0.22 22.84
CA SER A 226 -10.95 -0.17 24.16
C SER A 226 -11.48 0.99 25.01
N GLN A 227 -11.32 0.84 26.32
CA GLN A 227 -11.68 1.90 27.25
C GLN A 227 -10.79 3.13 27.06
N GLU A 228 -9.51 2.93 26.78
CA GLU A 228 -8.52 3.99 26.54
C GLU A 228 -8.91 4.88 25.36
N TYR A 229 -9.32 4.28 24.23
CA TYR A 229 -9.79 5.03 23.08
C TYR A 229 -11.09 5.82 23.39
N LEU A 230 -12.05 5.15 24.02
CA LEU A 230 -13.37 5.73 24.31
C LEU A 230 -13.30 6.82 25.40
N GLU A 231 -12.46 6.66 26.41
CA GLU A 231 -12.20 7.71 27.41
C GLU A 231 -11.48 8.91 26.81
N ASN A 232 -10.59 8.67 25.81
CA ASN A 232 -9.95 9.77 25.10
C ASN A 232 -10.96 10.60 24.29
N VAL A 233 -11.98 9.99 23.68
CA VAL A 233 -13.08 10.72 23.03
C VAL A 233 -13.77 11.65 24.02
N ALA A 234 -14.04 11.17 25.26
CA ALA A 234 -14.64 11.98 26.30
C ALA A 234 -13.73 13.12 26.80
N LEU A 235 -12.41 12.86 26.86
CA LEU A 235 -11.42 13.89 27.17
C LEU A 235 -11.39 14.98 26.10
N VAL A 236 -11.41 14.61 24.82
CA VAL A 236 -11.45 15.56 23.70
C VAL A 236 -12.73 16.39 23.75
N ASP A 237 -13.88 15.80 24.03
CA ASP A 237 -15.14 16.53 24.21
C ASP A 237 -15.04 17.61 25.31
N SER A 238 -14.46 17.25 26.45
CA SER A 238 -14.24 18.16 27.57
C SER A 238 -13.24 19.25 27.22
N GLY A 239 -12.17 18.90 26.50
CA GLY A 239 -11.15 19.83 26.03
C GLY A 239 -11.70 20.84 25.03
N VAL A 240 -12.53 20.40 24.08
CA VAL A 240 -13.21 21.29 23.12
C VAL A 240 -14.18 22.22 23.85
N LYS A 241 -14.92 21.74 24.83
CA LYS A 241 -15.80 22.58 25.67
C LYS A 241 -15.02 23.70 26.38
N GLU A 242 -13.89 23.35 27.02
CA GLU A 242 -13.02 24.31 27.69
C GLU A 242 -12.40 25.30 26.68
N LEU A 243 -11.91 24.81 25.54
CA LEU A 243 -11.36 25.62 24.47
C LEU A 243 -12.36 26.68 23.99
N VAL A 244 -13.60 26.30 23.70
CA VAL A 244 -14.65 27.23 23.27
C VAL A 244 -14.91 28.26 24.34
N SER A 245 -15.05 27.85 25.62
CA SER A 245 -15.26 28.76 26.75
C SER A 245 -14.13 29.79 26.88
N ILE A 246 -12.88 29.35 26.76
CA ILE A 246 -11.69 30.24 26.83
C ILE A 246 -11.64 31.20 25.64
N MET A 247 -11.98 30.72 24.44
CA MET A 247 -12.01 31.56 23.24
C MET A 247 -13.09 32.65 23.34
N GLU A 248 -14.28 32.28 23.72
CA GLU A 248 -15.38 33.23 23.86
C GLU A 248 -15.07 34.26 24.95
N ASP A 249 -14.52 33.85 26.11
CA ASP A 249 -14.07 34.77 27.16
C ASP A 249 -12.95 35.70 26.71
N PHE A 250 -11.97 35.16 25.98
CA PHE A 250 -10.83 35.91 25.46
C PHE A 250 -11.23 37.02 24.48
N PHE A 251 -12.19 36.75 23.61
CA PHE A 251 -12.72 37.68 22.62
C PHE A 251 -14.02 38.35 23.02
N GLU A 252 -14.35 38.33 24.33
CA GLU A 252 -15.47 39.07 24.93
C GLU A 252 -16.83 38.68 24.30
N ASN A 253 -17.02 37.45 23.88
CA ASN A 253 -18.21 36.91 23.21
C ASN A 253 -18.62 37.75 21.97
N ASP A 254 -17.69 38.16 21.16
CA ASP A 254 -17.90 39.02 19.97
C ASP A 254 -18.68 38.33 18.83
N GLY A 255 -18.96 37.03 18.95
CA GLY A 255 -19.71 36.26 17.96
C GLY A 255 -19.04 36.14 16.57
N ARG A 256 -17.72 36.34 16.46
CA ARG A 256 -16.96 36.37 15.21
C ARG A 256 -16.04 35.16 15.01
N THR A 257 -16.19 34.13 15.84
CA THR A 257 -15.41 32.90 15.75
C THR A 257 -16.25 31.77 15.17
N ALA A 258 -15.75 31.08 14.16
CA ALA A 258 -16.31 29.85 13.62
C ALA A 258 -15.49 28.66 14.08
N TYR A 259 -16.16 27.59 14.46
CA TYR A 259 -15.56 26.35 14.96
C TYR A 259 -15.86 25.20 14.00
N VAL A 260 -14.84 24.39 13.71
CA VAL A 260 -14.94 23.15 12.93
C VAL A 260 -14.28 22.04 13.72
N PHE A 261 -15.02 20.98 14.00
CA PHE A 261 -14.51 19.75 14.59
C PHE A 261 -14.68 18.61 13.60
N THR A 262 -13.60 17.91 13.29
CA THR A 262 -13.61 16.80 12.35
C THR A 262 -12.48 15.81 12.65
N SER A 263 -12.35 14.79 11.82
CA SER A 263 -11.23 13.87 11.79
C SER A 263 -10.73 13.75 10.34
N ASP A 264 -9.48 13.44 10.18
CA ASP A 264 -8.81 13.21 8.90
C ASP A 264 -9.11 11.82 8.32
N HIS A 265 -9.20 10.80 9.18
CA HIS A 265 -9.68 9.44 8.89
C HIS A 265 -10.24 8.77 10.14
N GLY A 266 -10.91 7.64 9.95
CA GLY A 266 -11.29 6.74 11.04
C GLY A 266 -10.32 5.56 11.12
N MET A 267 -10.78 4.45 11.71
CA MET A 267 -9.94 3.31 12.01
C MET A 267 -10.75 2.00 11.98
N THR A 268 -10.14 0.89 11.56
CA THR A 268 -10.75 -0.44 11.62
C THR A 268 -10.87 -0.94 13.06
N ASP A 269 -11.70 -1.96 13.29
CA ASP A 269 -11.89 -2.52 14.65
C ASP A 269 -10.61 -3.13 15.26
N TRP A 270 -9.61 -3.42 14.47
CA TRP A 270 -8.29 -3.90 14.93
C TRP A 270 -7.22 -2.83 15.05
N GLY A 271 -7.60 -1.56 14.93
CA GLY A 271 -6.68 -0.45 15.15
C GLY A 271 -5.70 -0.22 13.99
N SER A 272 -6.17 -0.35 12.76
CA SER A 272 -5.40 0.01 11.56
C SER A 272 -6.24 0.89 10.62
N HIS A 273 -5.57 1.62 9.75
CA HIS A 273 -6.20 2.44 8.71
C HIS A 273 -5.40 2.34 7.41
N GLY A 274 -5.81 3.03 6.36
CA GLY A 274 -5.14 3.06 5.05
C GLY A 274 -5.87 2.30 3.96
N ALA A 275 -6.76 1.34 4.30
CA ALA A 275 -7.41 0.45 3.34
C ALA A 275 -8.73 0.98 2.77
N GLY A 276 -9.36 1.97 3.41
CA GLY A 276 -10.61 2.56 2.95
C GLY A 276 -11.87 1.79 3.33
N HIS A 277 -11.83 1.02 4.42
CA HIS A 277 -13.03 0.45 5.01
C HIS A 277 -13.99 1.56 5.47
N PRO A 278 -15.34 1.38 5.46
CA PRO A 278 -16.27 2.42 5.91
C PRO A 278 -15.95 3.01 7.29
N SER A 279 -15.46 2.20 8.24
CA SER A 279 -15.01 2.69 9.56
C SER A 279 -13.78 3.60 9.51
N GLU A 280 -13.05 3.60 8.41
CA GLU A 280 -11.91 4.50 8.18
C GLU A 280 -12.30 5.74 7.38
N THR A 281 -13.28 5.62 6.46
CA THR A 281 -13.67 6.69 5.54
C THR A 281 -14.77 7.59 6.09
N LEU A 282 -15.56 7.13 7.06
CA LEU A 282 -16.63 7.89 7.67
C LEU A 282 -16.12 8.59 8.94
N THR A 283 -15.90 9.90 8.82
CA THR A 283 -15.41 10.74 9.92
C THR A 283 -16.47 11.77 10.34
N PRO A 284 -16.48 12.20 11.60
CA PRO A 284 -17.45 13.19 12.05
C PRO A 284 -17.13 14.57 11.48
N LEU A 285 -18.17 15.37 11.24
CA LEU A 285 -18.04 16.78 10.92
C LEU A 285 -19.07 17.58 11.68
N LEU A 286 -18.61 18.48 12.54
CA LEU A 286 -19.43 19.42 13.30
C LEU A 286 -18.92 20.83 13.03
N VAL A 287 -19.87 21.75 12.79
CA VAL A 287 -19.56 23.15 12.51
C VAL A 287 -20.54 24.03 13.28
N TRP A 288 -20.03 25.04 13.98
CA TRP A 288 -20.85 25.98 14.72
C TRP A 288 -20.18 27.36 14.86
N GLY A 289 -20.89 28.33 15.35
CA GLY A 289 -20.40 29.69 15.59
C GLY A 289 -20.70 30.67 14.44
N ALA A 290 -19.83 31.62 14.22
CA ALA A 290 -20.05 32.72 13.30
C ALA A 290 -20.32 32.26 11.87
N GLY A 291 -21.41 32.71 11.28
CA GLY A 291 -21.78 32.40 9.90
C GLY A 291 -22.22 30.96 9.64
N VAL A 292 -22.40 30.17 10.69
CA VAL A 292 -22.83 28.77 10.60
C VAL A 292 -24.30 28.62 10.94
N GLN A 293 -25.00 27.76 10.23
CA GLN A 293 -26.38 27.42 10.42
C GLN A 293 -26.56 26.63 11.75
N ALA A 294 -27.45 27.09 12.62
CA ALA A 294 -27.82 26.33 13.82
C ALA A 294 -28.51 25.01 13.44
N ALA A 295 -28.63 24.13 14.43
CA ALA A 295 -29.27 22.83 14.27
C ALA A 295 -30.68 22.97 13.69
N GLN A 296 -30.95 22.21 12.62
CA GLN A 296 -32.24 22.23 11.92
C GLN A 296 -32.98 20.93 12.15
N ARG A 297 -34.22 21.01 12.60
CA ARG A 297 -35.12 19.87 12.68
C ARG A 297 -35.85 19.70 11.36
N VAL A 298 -35.86 18.50 10.85
CA VAL A 298 -36.49 18.15 9.56
C VAL A 298 -37.41 16.95 9.73
N PRO A 299 -38.53 16.89 8.98
CA PRO A 299 -39.42 15.74 9.04
C PRO A 299 -38.71 14.48 8.46
N GLU A 300 -38.97 13.34 9.05
CA GLU A 300 -38.55 12.04 8.57
C GLU A 300 -39.47 11.53 7.41
N PRO A 301 -38.95 10.68 6.47
CA PRO A 301 -37.54 10.25 6.34
C PRO A 301 -36.69 11.24 5.54
N GLN A 302 -35.41 11.35 5.93
CA GLN A 302 -34.39 12.01 5.11
C GLN A 302 -33.88 11.04 4.00
N ASN A 303 -33.24 11.59 2.96
CA ASN A 303 -32.77 10.83 1.79
C ASN A 303 -31.49 9.98 2.05
N TYR A 304 -31.25 9.56 3.29
CA TYR A 304 -30.13 8.69 3.64
C TYR A 304 -30.66 7.27 3.90
N HIS A 305 -30.08 6.29 3.20
CA HIS A 305 -30.51 4.89 3.27
C HIS A 305 -29.49 3.99 3.99
N ASP A 306 -28.52 4.58 4.67
CA ASP A 306 -27.42 3.88 5.36
C ASP A 306 -27.79 3.40 6.78
N GLY A 307 -28.93 3.79 7.30
CA GLY A 307 -29.41 3.41 8.64
C GLY A 307 -28.73 4.12 9.82
N TYR A 308 -27.72 4.97 9.57
CA TYR A 308 -26.97 5.62 10.64
C TYR A 308 -27.77 6.62 11.47
N LEU A 309 -28.76 7.29 10.88
CA LEU A 309 -29.61 8.22 11.62
C LEU A 309 -30.33 7.53 12.79
N GLN A 310 -30.87 6.32 12.57
CA GLN A 310 -31.53 5.52 13.61
C GLN A 310 -30.49 4.95 14.59
N GLU A 311 -29.39 4.43 14.08
CA GLU A 311 -28.35 3.84 14.91
C GLU A 311 -27.73 4.87 15.88
N TRP A 312 -27.56 6.12 15.42
CA TRP A 312 -26.95 7.20 16.20
C TRP A 312 -27.97 8.01 17.00
N LYS A 313 -29.26 7.68 16.90
CA LYS A 313 -30.38 8.42 17.54
C LYS A 313 -30.34 9.91 17.21
N LEU A 314 -30.15 10.24 15.94
CA LEU A 314 -30.12 11.60 15.40
C LEU A 314 -31.25 11.85 14.39
N GLU A 315 -32.30 11.03 14.47
CA GLU A 315 -33.51 11.19 13.68
C GLU A 315 -34.15 12.57 13.93
N GLY A 316 -34.69 13.16 12.91
CA GLY A 316 -35.29 14.50 13.00
C GLY A 316 -34.30 15.67 12.97
N LEU A 317 -32.98 15.43 13.05
CA LEU A 317 -31.94 16.44 12.88
C LEU A 317 -31.37 16.36 11.45
N ARG A 318 -31.22 17.51 10.81
CA ARG A 318 -30.73 17.57 9.43
C ARG A 318 -29.27 17.17 9.35
N ARG A 319 -29.00 16.07 8.63
CA ARG A 319 -27.65 15.58 8.33
C ARG A 319 -27.15 16.23 7.05
N LEU A 320 -25.90 16.69 7.03
CA LEU A 320 -25.29 17.40 5.93
C LEU A 320 -23.91 16.81 5.63
N ASP A 321 -23.87 15.74 4.88
CA ASP A 321 -22.60 15.10 4.52
C ASP A 321 -21.78 15.99 3.57
N VAL A 322 -20.47 15.97 3.76
CA VAL A 322 -19.53 16.68 2.91
C VAL A 322 -18.75 15.70 2.05
N ASN A 323 -18.80 15.96 0.77
CA ASN A 323 -18.02 15.28 -0.23
C ASN A 323 -17.28 16.33 -1.07
N GLN A 324 -16.36 15.90 -1.92
CA GLN A 324 -15.39 16.73 -2.63
C GLN A 324 -15.96 17.98 -3.34
N GLY A 325 -15.21 19.07 -3.24
CA GLY A 325 -15.05 20.08 -4.29
C GLY A 325 -16.10 21.19 -4.36
N VAL A 326 -17.25 21.05 -3.74
CA VAL A 326 -18.34 22.04 -3.83
C VAL A 326 -18.64 22.63 -2.46
N LEU A 327 -18.67 23.97 -2.39
CA LEU A 327 -18.98 24.69 -1.17
C LEU A 327 -20.32 24.24 -0.55
N PRO A 328 -20.34 23.72 0.69
CA PRO A 328 -21.56 23.22 1.33
C PRO A 328 -22.41 24.36 1.88
N LEU A 329 -23.17 25.02 1.02
CA LEU A 329 -23.99 26.20 1.35
C LEU A 329 -24.98 25.97 2.49
N GLN A 330 -25.39 24.74 2.71
CA GLN A 330 -26.36 24.39 3.72
C GLN A 330 -25.82 24.55 5.15
N TYR A 331 -24.49 24.60 5.33
CA TYR A 331 -23.85 24.95 6.60
C TYR A 331 -23.85 26.45 6.89
N LEU A 332 -24.08 27.31 5.89
CA LEU A 332 -23.89 28.74 6.02
C LEU A 332 -25.20 29.43 6.40
N ASN A 333 -25.16 30.20 7.49
CA ASN A 333 -26.17 31.16 7.90
C ASN A 333 -25.75 32.57 7.48
N THR A 334 -25.91 32.86 6.21
CA THR A 334 -25.51 34.15 5.62
C THR A 334 -26.55 34.59 4.60
N SER A 335 -26.41 35.84 4.12
CA SER A 335 -27.32 36.38 3.09
C SER A 335 -27.23 35.58 1.79
N ASP A 336 -28.29 35.56 1.02
CA ASP A 336 -28.33 34.87 -0.27
C ASP A 336 -27.35 35.48 -1.26
N VAL A 337 -27.05 36.80 -1.15
CA VAL A 337 -25.98 37.48 -1.88
C VAL A 337 -24.63 36.84 -1.57
N PHE A 338 -24.33 36.62 -0.29
CA PHE A 338 -23.06 36.02 0.13
C PHE A 338 -22.94 34.60 -0.38
N LYS A 339 -24.00 33.80 -0.30
CA LYS A 339 -24.02 32.44 -0.84
C LYS A 339 -23.79 32.41 -2.34
N ALA A 340 -24.47 33.29 -3.09
CA ALA A 340 -24.31 33.39 -4.54
C ALA A 340 -22.90 33.82 -4.97
N GLU A 341 -22.33 34.84 -4.31
CA GLU A 341 -20.96 35.29 -4.59
C GLU A 341 -19.92 34.24 -4.21
N SER A 342 -20.11 33.53 -3.10
CA SER A 342 -19.22 32.45 -2.67
C SER A 342 -19.23 31.29 -3.67
N VAL A 343 -20.40 30.83 -4.12
CA VAL A 343 -20.49 29.77 -5.14
C VAL A 343 -19.96 30.23 -6.48
N TYR A 344 -20.17 31.48 -6.85
CA TYR A 344 -19.56 32.06 -8.06
C TYR A 344 -18.03 32.02 -7.98
N THR A 345 -17.45 32.46 -6.87
CA THR A 345 -16.00 32.42 -6.64
C THR A 345 -15.46 30.99 -6.70
N ASN A 346 -16.16 30.03 -6.06
CA ASN A 346 -15.81 28.61 -6.13
C ASN A 346 -15.88 28.05 -7.56
N ALA A 347 -16.93 28.43 -8.32
CA ALA A 347 -17.04 28.03 -9.72
C ALA A 347 -15.91 28.60 -10.60
N VAL A 348 -15.54 29.86 -10.40
CA VAL A 348 -14.44 30.48 -11.12
C VAL A 348 -13.10 29.83 -10.76
N GLN A 349 -12.88 29.50 -9.49
CA GLN A 349 -11.68 28.81 -9.01
C GLN A 349 -11.52 27.43 -9.64
N ILE A 350 -12.59 26.62 -9.66
CA ILE A 350 -12.57 25.28 -10.28
C ILE A 350 -12.40 25.41 -11.81
N LEU A 351 -13.03 26.42 -12.42
CA LEU A 351 -12.86 26.69 -13.84
C LEU A 351 -11.44 27.14 -14.19
N GLU A 352 -10.77 27.87 -13.31
CA GLU A 352 -9.36 28.24 -13.51
C GLU A 352 -8.47 26.99 -13.48
N GLN A 353 -8.74 26.07 -12.58
CA GLN A 353 -8.07 24.75 -12.54
C GLN A 353 -8.25 24.00 -13.88
N PHE A 354 -9.50 23.98 -14.40
CA PHE A 354 -9.78 23.40 -15.71
C PHE A 354 -9.04 24.10 -16.84
N LYS A 355 -8.97 25.44 -16.86
CA LYS A 355 -8.26 26.21 -17.89
C LYS A 355 -6.77 25.91 -17.90
N VAL A 356 -6.13 25.89 -16.74
CA VAL A 356 -4.69 25.61 -16.63
C VAL A 356 -4.41 24.18 -17.10
N THR A 357 -5.24 23.19 -16.72
CA THR A 357 -5.11 21.81 -17.17
C THR A 357 -5.33 21.65 -18.68
N SER A 358 -6.29 22.40 -19.25
CA SER A 358 -6.59 22.38 -20.69
C SER A 358 -5.66 23.23 -21.56
N CYS A 359 -4.73 23.99 -20.94
CA CYS A 359 -3.85 24.90 -21.67
C CYS A 359 -2.86 24.12 -22.56
N PRO A 360 -2.65 24.53 -23.84
CA PRO A 360 -1.74 23.85 -24.77
C PRO A 360 -0.27 23.84 -24.32
N SER A 361 0.11 24.69 -23.39
CA SER A 361 1.47 24.72 -22.83
C SER A 361 1.80 23.49 -21.97
N VAL A 362 0.80 22.74 -21.53
CA VAL A 362 0.96 21.55 -20.68
C VAL A 362 1.08 20.24 -21.46
N GLY A 363 1.15 20.29 -22.81
CA GLY A 363 1.69 19.13 -23.53
C GLY A 363 0.75 18.38 -24.45
N HIS A 364 -0.42 18.88 -24.79
CA HIS A 364 -1.36 18.07 -25.59
C HIS A 364 -1.88 18.80 -26.86
N PHE A 365 -1.08 18.78 -27.93
CA PHE A 365 -1.47 19.41 -29.20
C PHE A 365 -2.70 18.76 -29.86
N LEU A 366 -2.86 17.43 -29.75
CA LEU A 366 -4.03 16.70 -30.25
C LEU A 366 -5.30 16.97 -29.44
N LEU A 367 -5.16 17.37 -28.17
CA LEU A 367 -6.30 17.76 -27.32
C LEU A 367 -7.09 18.95 -27.86
N ASN A 368 -6.43 19.87 -28.58
CA ASN A 368 -7.12 20.97 -29.27
C ASN A 368 -8.05 20.52 -30.39
N LEU A 369 -7.81 19.35 -30.98
CA LEU A 369 -8.68 18.73 -31.99
C LEU A 369 -9.89 18.00 -31.38
N LEU A 370 -9.75 17.55 -30.12
CA LEU A 370 -10.75 16.82 -29.35
C LEU A 370 -11.13 17.56 -28.06
N ALA A 371 -11.10 18.87 -28.05
CA ALA A 371 -11.47 19.71 -26.93
C ALA A 371 -12.83 19.28 -26.33
N HIS A 372 -12.92 19.32 -25.00
CA HIS A 372 -14.16 18.98 -24.30
C HIS A 372 -15.31 19.86 -24.80
N ARG A 373 -16.26 19.29 -25.55
CA ARG A 373 -17.30 20.00 -26.31
C ARG A 373 -18.24 20.83 -25.44
N LEU A 374 -18.35 20.51 -24.15
CA LEU A 374 -19.27 21.16 -23.22
C LEU A 374 -18.74 22.50 -22.69
N LEU A 375 -17.41 22.70 -22.64
CA LEU A 375 -16.77 23.87 -22.05
C LEU A 375 -15.73 24.51 -22.98
N THR A 376 -16.18 24.94 -24.17
CA THR A 376 -15.35 25.80 -25.04
C THR A 376 -15.10 27.17 -24.40
N GLU A 377 -13.98 27.85 -24.73
CA GLU A 377 -13.65 29.17 -24.15
C GLU A 377 -14.80 30.18 -24.27
N SER A 378 -15.49 30.21 -25.41
CA SER A 378 -16.65 31.07 -25.62
C SER A 378 -17.80 30.75 -24.66
N ARG A 379 -18.07 29.47 -24.44
CA ARG A 379 -19.14 29.03 -23.55
C ARG A 379 -18.79 29.29 -22.07
N GLN A 380 -17.53 29.13 -21.69
CA GLN A 380 -17.05 29.50 -20.35
C GLN A 380 -17.30 30.98 -20.06
N ALA A 381 -16.88 31.86 -20.98
CA ALA A 381 -17.08 33.31 -20.87
C ALA A 381 -18.58 33.67 -20.80
N GLU A 382 -19.42 33.04 -21.65
CA GLU A 382 -20.88 33.20 -21.63
C GLU A 382 -21.49 32.83 -20.26
N LEU A 383 -21.17 31.64 -19.74
CA LEU A 383 -21.71 31.15 -18.46
C LEU A 383 -21.28 32.02 -17.28
N ILE A 384 -20.00 32.42 -17.21
CA ILE A 384 -19.49 33.33 -16.17
C ILE A 384 -20.19 34.70 -16.25
N SER A 385 -20.31 35.28 -17.45
CA SER A 385 -20.98 36.54 -17.65
C SER A 385 -22.46 36.45 -17.27
N LYS A 386 -23.14 35.40 -17.64
CA LYS A 386 -24.54 35.15 -17.30
C LYS A 386 -24.73 35.00 -15.78
N ALA A 387 -23.87 34.25 -15.11
CA ALA A 387 -23.91 34.12 -13.65
C ALA A 387 -23.72 35.47 -12.94
N ARG A 388 -22.79 36.29 -13.41
CA ARG A 388 -22.58 37.64 -12.88
C ARG A 388 -23.76 38.58 -13.12
N VAL A 389 -24.42 38.47 -14.28
CA VAL A 389 -25.68 39.23 -14.58
C VAL A 389 -26.80 38.80 -13.65
N LEU A 390 -26.99 37.49 -13.44
CA LEU A 390 -28.02 36.98 -12.53
C LEU A 390 -27.83 37.47 -11.09
N ILE A 391 -26.59 37.49 -10.58
CA ILE A 391 -26.28 38.04 -9.26
C ILE A 391 -26.64 39.51 -9.18
N ARG A 392 -26.32 40.33 -10.24
CA ARG A 392 -26.67 41.75 -10.32
C ARG A 392 -28.17 42.01 -10.37
N LEU A 393 -28.92 41.06 -10.92
CA LEU A 393 -30.40 41.08 -11.03
C LEU A 393 -31.08 40.52 -9.76
N GLU A 394 -30.33 40.24 -8.73
CA GLU A 394 -30.80 39.65 -7.48
C GLU A 394 -31.46 38.26 -7.61
N LYS A 395 -31.21 37.57 -8.70
CA LYS A 395 -31.69 36.19 -8.95
C LYS A 395 -30.69 35.15 -8.42
N TYR A 396 -30.53 35.11 -7.12
CA TYR A 396 -29.47 34.34 -6.45
C TYR A 396 -29.60 32.83 -6.64
N GLU A 397 -30.79 32.27 -6.54
CA GLU A 397 -31.02 30.82 -6.71
C GLU A 397 -30.71 30.36 -8.15
N GLU A 398 -31.08 31.17 -9.16
CA GLU A 398 -30.76 30.88 -10.57
C GLU A 398 -29.23 30.96 -10.77
N ALA A 399 -28.56 31.93 -10.15
CA ALA A 399 -27.10 32.08 -10.20
C ALA A 399 -26.37 30.89 -9.55
N ILE A 400 -26.81 30.46 -8.38
CA ILE A 400 -26.27 29.31 -7.64
C ILE A 400 -26.44 28.04 -8.47
N SER A 401 -27.61 27.81 -9.05
CA SER A 401 -27.89 26.65 -9.89
C SER A 401 -26.99 26.64 -11.14
N LEU A 402 -26.81 27.78 -11.78
CA LEU A 402 -25.94 27.92 -12.95
C LEU A 402 -24.47 27.65 -12.59
N CYS A 403 -23.99 28.20 -11.45
CA CYS A 403 -22.61 27.99 -10.99
C CYS A 403 -22.36 26.52 -10.61
N ARG A 404 -23.33 25.85 -9.97
CA ARG A 404 -23.24 24.40 -9.68
C ARG A 404 -23.17 23.56 -10.96
N SER A 405 -23.97 23.91 -11.98
CA SER A 405 -23.88 23.28 -13.32
C SER A 405 -22.49 23.50 -13.95
N LEU A 406 -21.95 24.72 -13.84
CA LEU A 406 -20.62 25.04 -14.35
C LEU A 406 -19.53 24.25 -13.61
N ILE A 407 -19.59 24.13 -12.29
CA ILE A 407 -18.72 23.29 -11.47
C ILE A 407 -18.76 21.84 -11.94
N GLY A 408 -19.98 21.29 -12.13
CA GLY A 408 -20.15 19.91 -12.61
C GLY A 408 -19.47 19.68 -13.97
N HIS A 409 -19.69 20.57 -14.92
CA HIS A 409 -19.04 20.48 -16.25
C HIS A 409 -17.51 20.67 -16.17
N ALA A 410 -17.02 21.54 -15.28
CA ALA A 410 -15.59 21.73 -15.11
C ALA A 410 -14.91 20.51 -14.49
N LEU A 411 -15.53 19.89 -13.49
CA LEU A 411 -15.03 18.64 -12.87
C LEU A 411 -15.08 17.47 -13.86
N GLU A 412 -16.13 17.36 -14.68
CA GLU A 412 -16.22 16.38 -15.76
C GLU A 412 -15.10 16.60 -16.80
N GLY A 413 -14.86 17.85 -17.17
CA GLY A 413 -13.77 18.21 -18.07
C GLY A 413 -12.38 17.94 -17.49
N LEU A 414 -12.16 18.21 -16.20
CA LEU A 414 -10.95 17.83 -15.50
C LEU A 414 -10.73 16.32 -15.54
N THR A 415 -11.76 15.54 -15.24
CA THR A 415 -11.71 14.08 -15.30
C THR A 415 -11.38 13.60 -16.71
N TYR A 416 -11.98 14.21 -17.74
CA TYR A 416 -11.70 13.92 -19.14
C TYR A 416 -10.21 14.13 -19.49
N TYR A 417 -9.62 15.26 -19.10
CA TYR A 417 -8.21 15.53 -19.38
C TYR A 417 -7.26 14.66 -18.57
N HIS A 418 -7.59 14.33 -17.32
CA HIS A 418 -6.81 13.39 -16.49
C HIS A 418 -6.85 11.94 -17.01
N THR A 419 -7.90 11.54 -17.73
CA THR A 419 -8.06 10.17 -18.23
C THR A 419 -7.75 10.02 -19.73
N TYR A 420 -7.51 11.11 -20.43
CA TYR A 420 -7.39 11.15 -21.88
C TYR A 420 -6.34 10.21 -22.47
N ASP A 421 -5.16 10.20 -21.89
CA ASP A 421 -4.02 9.42 -22.39
C ASP A 421 -4.03 7.96 -21.95
N ARG A 422 -4.93 7.56 -21.05
CA ARG A 422 -4.96 6.23 -20.45
C ARG A 422 -5.07 5.11 -21.47
N PHE A 423 -5.96 5.25 -22.44
CA PHE A 423 -6.13 4.23 -23.48
C PHE A 423 -4.88 4.08 -24.33
N PHE A 424 -4.27 5.17 -24.75
CA PHE A 424 -3.04 5.16 -25.56
C PHE A 424 -1.87 4.57 -24.80
N LEU A 425 -1.66 5.02 -23.57
CA LEU A 425 -0.60 4.47 -22.70
C LEU A 425 -0.88 3.00 -22.36
N GLY A 426 -2.14 2.65 -22.07
CA GLY A 426 -2.55 1.27 -21.82
C GLY A 426 -2.22 0.35 -23.00
N CYS A 427 -2.52 0.75 -24.23
CA CYS A 427 -2.14 0.01 -25.42
C CYS A 427 -0.63 -0.16 -25.56
N SER A 428 0.15 0.89 -25.26
CA SER A 428 1.61 0.84 -25.33
C SER A 428 2.20 -0.12 -24.30
N VAL A 429 1.67 -0.10 -23.07
CA VAL A 429 2.09 -1.01 -21.98
C VAL A 429 1.74 -2.46 -22.32
N VAL A 430 0.54 -2.73 -22.82
CA VAL A 430 0.10 -4.09 -23.25
C VAL A 430 0.98 -4.60 -24.39
N LEU A 431 1.31 -3.77 -25.38
CA LEU A 431 2.25 -4.12 -26.44
C LEU A 431 3.64 -4.42 -25.87
N GLY A 432 4.08 -3.66 -24.87
CA GLY A 432 5.33 -3.91 -24.18
C GLY A 432 5.34 -5.25 -23.44
N PHE A 433 4.32 -5.55 -22.64
CA PHE A 433 4.17 -6.83 -21.94
C PHE A 433 4.13 -8.03 -22.90
N THR A 434 3.26 -7.97 -23.89
CA THR A 434 3.11 -9.07 -24.86
C THR A 434 4.39 -9.28 -25.66
N GLY A 435 5.07 -8.20 -26.04
CA GLY A 435 6.36 -8.26 -26.72
C GLY A 435 7.44 -8.90 -25.85
N TRP A 436 7.56 -8.44 -24.60
CA TRP A 436 8.55 -8.97 -23.65
C TRP A 436 8.31 -10.44 -23.33
N THR A 437 7.07 -10.82 -22.99
CA THR A 437 6.71 -12.22 -22.73
C THR A 437 6.99 -13.11 -23.95
N SER A 438 6.64 -12.65 -25.16
CA SER A 438 6.96 -13.35 -26.40
C SER A 438 8.46 -13.53 -26.61
N TYR A 439 9.25 -12.50 -26.31
CA TYR A 439 10.71 -12.57 -26.40
C TYR A 439 11.29 -13.59 -25.41
N VAL A 440 10.83 -13.59 -24.15
CA VAL A 440 11.27 -14.56 -23.14
C VAL A 440 10.92 -15.99 -23.56
N VAL A 441 9.68 -16.23 -24.05
CA VAL A 441 9.26 -17.54 -24.59
C VAL A 441 10.16 -17.99 -25.75
N LEU A 442 10.48 -17.10 -26.69
CA LEU A 442 11.40 -17.40 -27.78
C LEU A 442 12.82 -17.76 -27.28
N VAL A 443 13.33 -17.07 -26.26
CA VAL A 443 14.60 -17.39 -25.63
C VAL A 443 14.59 -18.78 -25.00
N ILE A 444 13.49 -19.16 -24.30
CA ILE A 444 13.32 -20.50 -23.73
C ILE A 444 13.32 -21.55 -24.85
N LEU A 445 12.49 -21.36 -25.86
CA LEU A 445 12.37 -22.28 -26.99
C LEU A 445 13.67 -22.44 -27.74
N LYS A 446 14.38 -21.36 -28.01
CA LYS A 446 15.69 -21.39 -28.72
C LYS A 446 16.77 -22.10 -27.91
N THR A 447 16.71 -21.99 -26.57
CA THR A 447 17.71 -22.64 -25.69
C THR A 447 17.49 -24.14 -25.56
N HIS A 448 16.22 -24.59 -25.60
CA HIS A 448 15.84 -25.97 -25.24
C HIS A 448 15.28 -26.81 -26.39
N ALA A 449 14.88 -26.19 -27.52
CA ALA A 449 14.47 -26.95 -28.69
C ALA A 449 15.69 -27.40 -29.48
N SER A 450 15.83 -28.70 -29.68
CA SER A 450 16.80 -29.26 -30.66
C SER A 450 16.28 -28.98 -32.06
N LEU A 451 16.57 -27.79 -32.57
CA LEU A 451 16.24 -27.40 -33.92
C LEU A 451 17.11 -28.21 -34.90
N ARG A 452 16.51 -29.02 -35.77
CA ARG A 452 17.18 -29.80 -36.79
C ARG A 452 17.85 -28.94 -37.87
N ARG A 453 17.53 -27.64 -37.93
CA ARG A 453 18.07 -26.66 -38.88
C ARG A 453 18.55 -25.41 -38.15
N PRO A 454 19.59 -24.73 -38.65
CA PRO A 454 19.98 -23.44 -38.11
C PRO A 454 18.79 -22.46 -38.21
N PRO A 455 18.59 -21.60 -37.22
CA PRO A 455 17.45 -20.67 -37.18
C PRO A 455 17.46 -19.76 -38.41
N THR A 456 16.35 -19.77 -39.15
CA THR A 456 16.15 -18.85 -40.27
C THR A 456 15.77 -17.49 -39.71
N HIS A 457 16.66 -16.51 -39.85
CA HIS A 457 16.34 -15.14 -39.52
C HIS A 457 15.51 -14.52 -40.64
N THR A 458 14.38 -13.91 -40.30
CA THR A 458 13.68 -13.06 -41.26
C THR A 458 14.56 -11.87 -41.58
N GLY A 459 14.77 -11.59 -42.86
CA GLY A 459 15.64 -10.49 -43.35
C GLY A 459 15.08 -9.09 -43.06
N LEU A 460 14.44 -8.89 -41.89
CA LEU A 460 13.88 -7.61 -41.51
C LEU A 460 15.01 -6.59 -41.28
N ASN A 461 15.03 -5.56 -42.13
CA ASN A 461 16.03 -4.52 -42.04
C ASN A 461 15.88 -3.72 -40.74
N PRO A 462 16.93 -3.51 -39.93
CA PRO A 462 16.86 -2.69 -38.71
C PRO A 462 16.40 -1.25 -38.97
N SER A 463 16.54 -0.75 -40.19
CA SER A 463 16.02 0.57 -40.57
C SER A 463 14.51 0.71 -40.42
N VAL A 464 13.74 -0.38 -40.51
CA VAL A 464 12.28 -0.36 -40.27
C VAL A 464 11.99 -0.06 -38.82
N ALA A 465 12.65 -0.70 -37.85
CA ALA A 465 12.49 -0.44 -36.44
C ALA A 465 12.90 1.01 -36.07
N VAL A 466 14.01 1.46 -36.64
CA VAL A 466 14.47 2.85 -36.46
C VAL A 466 13.45 3.83 -37.05
N GLY A 467 12.87 3.55 -38.21
CA GLY A 467 11.83 4.37 -38.83
C GLY A 467 10.58 4.48 -37.95
N VAL A 468 10.12 3.34 -37.41
CA VAL A 468 8.96 3.31 -36.49
C VAL A 468 9.25 4.11 -35.21
N ALA A 469 10.45 3.93 -34.64
CA ALA A 469 10.86 4.67 -33.44
C ALA A 469 10.94 6.18 -33.69
N LEU A 470 11.47 6.60 -34.86
CA LEU A 470 11.53 8.00 -35.23
C LEU A 470 10.14 8.61 -35.44
N LEU A 471 9.24 7.89 -36.12
CA LEU A 471 7.86 8.33 -36.32
C LEU A 471 7.12 8.47 -34.99
N MET A 472 7.25 7.50 -34.09
CA MET A 472 6.67 7.57 -32.75
C MET A 472 7.28 8.71 -31.93
N GLY A 473 8.58 8.89 -31.97
CA GLY A 473 9.28 9.98 -31.30
C GLY A 473 8.85 11.36 -31.82
N LEU A 474 8.71 11.51 -33.15
CA LEU A 474 8.20 12.73 -33.76
C LEU A 474 6.73 13.00 -33.35
N PHE A 475 5.89 11.98 -33.35
CA PHE A 475 4.51 12.09 -32.90
C PHE A 475 4.43 12.57 -31.44
N LEU A 476 5.19 11.95 -30.52
CA LEU A 476 5.23 12.38 -29.11
C LEU A 476 5.82 13.81 -28.94
N MET A 477 6.79 14.16 -29.79
CA MET A 477 7.40 15.49 -29.77
C MET A 477 6.42 16.58 -30.26
N THR A 478 5.60 16.28 -31.28
CA THR A 478 4.54 17.20 -31.74
C THR A 478 3.44 17.37 -30.68
N GLN A 479 3.21 16.35 -29.86
CA GLN A 479 2.28 16.42 -28.75
C GLN A 479 2.87 17.06 -27.48
N ARG A 480 4.17 17.36 -27.44
CA ARG A 480 4.90 17.82 -26.26
C ARG A 480 4.72 16.90 -25.04
N SER A 481 4.66 15.58 -25.28
CA SER A 481 4.39 14.58 -24.26
C SER A 481 5.47 14.56 -23.17
N PRO A 482 5.13 14.19 -21.92
CA PRO A 482 6.11 14.02 -20.84
C PRO A 482 7.21 13.02 -21.20
N PRO A 483 8.43 13.13 -20.64
CA PRO A 483 9.55 12.23 -20.94
C PRO A 483 9.24 10.75 -20.70
N THR A 484 8.40 10.43 -19.73
CA THR A 484 7.98 9.06 -19.40
C THR A 484 7.23 8.38 -20.54
N TYR A 485 6.41 9.12 -21.30
CA TYR A 485 5.66 8.61 -22.45
C TYR A 485 6.58 8.10 -23.57
N TYR A 486 7.74 8.76 -23.78
CA TYR A 486 8.72 8.25 -24.74
C TYR A 486 9.26 6.88 -24.32
N VAL A 487 9.46 6.66 -23.03
CA VAL A 487 9.91 5.35 -22.53
C VAL A 487 8.85 4.29 -22.79
N TYR A 488 7.59 4.53 -22.45
CA TYR A 488 6.52 3.56 -22.63
C TYR A 488 6.22 3.23 -24.10
N CYS A 489 6.26 4.22 -24.96
CA CYS A 489 5.93 4.03 -26.38
C CYS A 489 7.10 3.52 -27.23
N LEU A 490 8.35 3.85 -26.87
CA LEU A 490 9.52 3.39 -27.62
C LEU A 490 10.03 2.01 -27.16
N LEU A 491 9.79 1.63 -25.90
CA LEU A 491 10.23 0.32 -25.37
C LEU A 491 9.68 -0.88 -26.17
N PRO A 492 8.40 -0.92 -26.61
CA PRO A 492 7.90 -2.03 -27.41
C PRO A 492 8.61 -2.23 -28.74
N VAL A 493 9.14 -1.16 -29.37
CA VAL A 493 9.70 -1.21 -30.72
C VAL A 493 10.91 -2.16 -30.83
N PRO A 494 12.00 -2.02 -30.04
CA PRO A 494 13.14 -2.93 -30.11
C PRO A 494 12.79 -4.35 -29.65
N VAL A 495 11.83 -4.49 -28.73
CA VAL A 495 11.37 -5.79 -28.24
C VAL A 495 10.65 -6.54 -29.36
N TRP A 496 9.65 -5.93 -30.01
CA TRP A 496 8.96 -6.54 -31.14
C TRP A 496 9.84 -6.76 -32.36
N TYR A 497 10.79 -5.86 -32.63
CA TYR A 497 11.81 -6.09 -33.67
C TYR A 497 12.57 -7.40 -33.41
N SER A 498 12.98 -7.62 -32.15
CA SER A 498 13.69 -8.84 -31.76
C SER A 498 12.81 -10.09 -31.91
N VAL A 499 11.53 -10.01 -31.57
CA VAL A 499 10.54 -11.09 -31.73
C VAL A 499 10.31 -11.40 -33.21
N ILE A 500 10.04 -10.40 -34.04
CA ILE A 500 9.76 -10.58 -35.48
C ILE A 500 10.96 -11.13 -36.21
N LYS A 501 12.17 -10.68 -35.84
CA LYS A 501 13.42 -11.23 -36.42
C LYS A 501 13.57 -12.74 -36.24
N GLU A 502 13.07 -13.27 -35.13
CA GLU A 502 13.12 -14.70 -34.77
C GLU A 502 11.84 -15.47 -35.16
N LEU A 503 10.91 -14.86 -35.87
CA LEU A 503 9.61 -15.47 -36.22
C LEU A 503 9.76 -16.74 -37.08
N GLY A 504 10.80 -16.81 -37.88
CA GLY A 504 11.16 -18.03 -38.65
C GLY A 504 11.41 -19.23 -37.74
N THR A 505 12.08 -19.01 -36.62
CA THR A 505 12.34 -20.06 -35.61
C THR A 505 11.03 -20.56 -34.99
N LEU A 506 10.08 -19.67 -34.72
CA LEU A 506 8.76 -20.01 -34.17
C LEU A 506 7.95 -20.85 -35.19
N THR A 507 7.94 -20.48 -36.46
CA THR A 507 7.23 -21.22 -37.52
C THR A 507 7.81 -22.63 -37.72
N ASP A 508 9.12 -22.79 -37.68
CA ASP A 508 9.77 -24.11 -37.78
C ASP A 508 9.45 -24.96 -36.54
N LEU A 509 9.38 -24.36 -35.37
CA LEU A 509 9.00 -25.04 -34.13
C LEU A 509 7.55 -25.51 -34.16
N VAL A 510 6.60 -24.62 -34.50
CA VAL A 510 5.17 -24.95 -34.62
C VAL A 510 4.97 -26.09 -35.62
N ARG A 511 5.68 -26.08 -36.76
CA ARG A 511 5.66 -27.18 -37.73
C ARG A 511 6.21 -28.50 -37.16
N SER A 512 7.20 -28.45 -36.30
CA SER A 512 7.77 -29.64 -35.66
C SER A 512 6.83 -30.25 -34.60
N TYR A 513 5.98 -29.45 -33.97
CA TYR A 513 4.99 -29.87 -33.00
C TYR A 513 3.59 -30.13 -33.57
N SER A 514 3.37 -29.93 -34.86
CA SER A 514 2.07 -30.14 -35.54
C SER A 514 1.56 -31.58 -35.50
N SER A 515 2.33 -32.53 -34.97
CA SER A 515 1.93 -33.93 -34.74
C SER A 515 1.13 -34.16 -33.47
N LEU A 516 0.97 -33.14 -32.60
CA LEU A 516 0.15 -33.27 -31.37
C LEU A 516 -1.34 -33.16 -31.73
N PRO A 517 -2.18 -34.10 -31.20
CA PRO A 517 -3.63 -33.99 -31.41
C PRO A 517 -4.17 -32.67 -30.81
N LEU A 518 -5.06 -32.02 -31.56
CA LEU A 518 -5.68 -30.75 -31.18
C LEU A 518 -6.30 -30.81 -29.77
N CYS A 519 -6.90 -31.95 -29.40
CA CYS A 519 -7.48 -32.17 -28.08
C CYS A 519 -6.45 -32.02 -26.93
N LYS A 520 -5.22 -32.50 -27.13
CA LYS A 520 -4.15 -32.37 -26.14
C LYS A 520 -3.68 -30.90 -26.01
N CYS A 521 -3.53 -30.20 -27.13
CA CYS A 521 -3.18 -28.79 -27.13
C CYS A 521 -4.26 -27.98 -26.41
N LEU A 522 -5.52 -28.22 -26.69
CA LEU A 522 -6.65 -27.58 -26.01
C LEU A 522 -6.68 -27.91 -24.52
N GLY A 523 -6.43 -29.19 -24.15
CA GLY A 523 -6.35 -29.60 -22.75
C GLY A 523 -5.24 -28.90 -21.99
N TYR A 524 -4.04 -28.77 -22.57
CA TYR A 524 -2.95 -28.00 -21.96
C TYR A 524 -3.27 -26.50 -21.85
N PHE A 525 -3.89 -25.92 -22.88
CA PHE A 525 -4.30 -24.51 -22.85
C PHE A 525 -5.30 -24.28 -21.70
N VAL A 526 -6.33 -25.10 -21.58
CA VAL A 526 -7.32 -25.01 -20.49
C VAL A 526 -6.64 -25.15 -19.13
N LEU A 527 -5.73 -26.11 -18.98
CA LEU A 527 -4.98 -26.33 -17.73
C LEU A 527 -4.13 -25.13 -17.34
N VAL A 528 -3.42 -24.54 -18.29
CA VAL A 528 -2.60 -23.34 -18.03
C VAL A 528 -3.46 -22.15 -17.67
N THR A 529 -4.56 -21.93 -18.42
CA THR A 529 -5.51 -20.85 -18.13
C THR A 529 -6.11 -21.02 -16.74
N PHE A 530 -6.58 -22.23 -16.40
CA PHE A 530 -7.11 -22.53 -15.07
C PHE A 530 -6.05 -22.29 -13.98
N GLY A 531 -4.80 -22.67 -14.23
CA GLY A 531 -3.70 -22.46 -13.30
C GLY A 531 -3.44 -20.96 -13.06
N ILE A 532 -3.43 -20.15 -14.10
CA ILE A 532 -3.25 -18.68 -13.98
C ILE A 532 -4.45 -18.05 -13.26
N GLU A 533 -5.68 -18.43 -13.62
CA GLU A 533 -6.90 -17.96 -12.96
C GLU A 533 -6.92 -18.29 -11.47
N LEU A 534 -6.51 -19.49 -11.08
CA LEU A 534 -6.40 -19.88 -9.67
C LEU A 534 -5.46 -18.94 -8.91
N LEU A 535 -4.32 -18.57 -9.50
CA LEU A 535 -3.37 -17.63 -8.92
C LEU A 535 -3.97 -16.22 -8.81
N VAL A 536 -4.62 -15.74 -9.86
CA VAL A 536 -5.24 -14.40 -9.87
C VAL A 536 -6.40 -14.30 -8.88
N VAL A 537 -7.31 -15.27 -8.87
CA VAL A 537 -8.47 -15.28 -7.96
C VAL A 537 -8.04 -15.39 -6.49
N SER A 538 -6.87 -15.99 -6.21
CA SER A 538 -6.33 -16.06 -4.85
C SER A 538 -6.00 -14.69 -4.24
N PHE A 539 -5.80 -13.65 -5.05
CA PHE A 539 -5.61 -12.28 -4.58
C PHE A 539 -6.91 -11.65 -4.06
N PHE A 540 -8.06 -12.05 -4.63
CA PHE A 540 -9.37 -11.57 -4.18
C PHE A 540 -9.92 -12.42 -3.03
N HIS A 541 -9.71 -13.74 -3.10
CA HIS A 541 -10.21 -14.69 -2.13
C HIS A 541 -9.10 -15.62 -1.65
N ARG A 542 -8.56 -15.30 -0.50
CA ARG A 542 -7.47 -16.06 0.13
C ARG A 542 -7.78 -17.56 0.29
N SER A 543 -9.04 -17.92 0.51
CA SER A 543 -9.52 -19.30 0.58
C SER A 543 -9.23 -20.12 -0.70
N MET A 544 -9.01 -19.48 -1.84
CA MET A 544 -8.63 -20.18 -3.08
C MET A 544 -7.25 -20.83 -2.98
N LEU A 545 -6.35 -20.31 -2.14
CA LEU A 545 -5.08 -20.96 -1.83
C LEU A 545 -5.28 -22.32 -1.14
N THR A 546 -6.27 -22.45 -0.27
CA THR A 546 -6.63 -23.74 0.34
C THR A 546 -7.06 -24.74 -0.72
N ILE A 547 -7.89 -24.33 -1.68
CA ILE A 547 -8.31 -25.20 -2.80
C ILE A 547 -7.09 -25.58 -3.65
N GLY A 548 -6.23 -24.63 -3.96
CA GLY A 548 -4.99 -24.86 -4.71
C GLY A 548 -4.07 -25.85 -4.01
N LEU A 549 -3.85 -25.72 -2.69
CA LEU A 549 -3.04 -26.66 -1.90
C LEU A 549 -3.67 -28.05 -1.83
N ALA A 550 -4.99 -28.14 -1.73
CA ALA A 550 -5.70 -29.41 -1.79
C ALA A 550 -5.51 -30.11 -3.16
N LEU A 551 -5.58 -29.36 -4.25
CA LEU A 551 -5.29 -29.88 -5.60
C LEU A 551 -3.82 -30.28 -5.75
N LEU A 552 -2.87 -29.51 -5.23
CA LEU A 552 -1.45 -29.84 -5.24
C LEU A 552 -1.17 -31.11 -4.44
N SER A 553 -1.92 -31.37 -3.36
CA SER A 553 -1.76 -32.58 -2.54
C SER A 553 -1.99 -33.86 -3.34
N LEU A 554 -2.81 -33.82 -4.39
CA LEU A 554 -3.12 -34.97 -5.24
C LEU A 554 -2.01 -35.32 -6.24
N TRP A 555 -1.03 -34.44 -6.45
CA TRP A 555 0.02 -34.65 -7.44
C TRP A 555 0.76 -35.99 -7.34
N PRO A 556 1.19 -36.52 -6.16
CA PRO A 556 1.87 -37.82 -6.09
C PRO A 556 0.99 -38.97 -6.52
N LEU A 557 -0.33 -38.87 -6.34
CA LEU A 557 -1.30 -39.86 -6.79
C LEU A 557 -1.43 -39.87 -8.31
N LEU A 558 -1.60 -38.67 -8.91
CA LEU A 558 -1.75 -38.50 -10.35
C LEU A 558 -0.48 -38.85 -11.15
N SER A 559 0.69 -38.62 -10.57
CA SER A 559 1.98 -38.92 -11.19
C SER A 559 2.47 -40.35 -10.97
N GLY A 560 1.75 -41.17 -10.18
CA GLY A 560 2.14 -42.56 -9.85
C GLY A 560 3.32 -42.68 -8.87
N ILE A 561 3.82 -41.55 -8.32
CA ILE A 561 4.93 -41.52 -7.33
C ILE A 561 4.49 -42.25 -6.03
N TYR A 562 3.19 -42.18 -5.69
CA TYR A 562 2.63 -42.78 -4.49
C TYR A 562 2.98 -44.30 -4.36
N THR A 563 2.98 -45.04 -5.47
CA THR A 563 3.29 -46.46 -5.46
C THR A 563 4.76 -46.74 -5.15
N LYS A 564 5.65 -45.82 -5.48
CA LYS A 564 7.11 -45.98 -5.35
C LYS A 564 7.66 -45.41 -4.04
N ALA A 565 7.06 -44.32 -3.54
CA ALA A 565 7.53 -43.55 -2.38
C ALA A 565 6.36 -43.17 -1.45
N ARG A 566 5.72 -44.17 -0.82
CA ARG A 566 4.52 -43.96 0.02
C ARG A 566 4.73 -42.93 1.14
N VAL A 567 5.78 -43.08 1.94
CA VAL A 567 6.03 -42.21 3.11
C VAL A 567 6.21 -40.76 2.68
N ARG A 568 6.97 -40.52 1.64
CA ARG A 568 7.20 -39.16 1.11
C ARG A 568 5.94 -38.57 0.51
N SER A 569 5.15 -39.37 -0.19
CA SER A 569 3.86 -38.95 -0.75
C SER A 569 2.83 -38.61 0.34
N VAL A 570 2.77 -39.40 1.42
CA VAL A 570 1.91 -39.10 2.58
C VAL A 570 2.39 -37.83 3.27
N SER A 571 3.70 -37.66 3.47
CA SER A 571 4.26 -36.41 4.03
C SER A 571 3.92 -35.18 3.19
N TRP A 572 3.92 -35.31 1.86
CA TRP A 572 3.50 -34.26 0.94
C TRP A 572 2.02 -33.90 1.12
N VAL A 573 1.14 -34.90 1.15
CA VAL A 573 -0.30 -34.67 1.37
C VAL A 573 -0.55 -33.99 2.70
N VAL A 574 0.04 -34.51 3.79
CA VAL A 574 -0.11 -33.91 5.12
C VAL A 574 0.46 -32.49 5.18
N GLY A 575 1.63 -32.25 4.60
CA GLY A 575 2.25 -30.92 4.54
C GLY A 575 1.40 -29.92 3.79
N CYS A 576 0.86 -30.30 2.62
CA CYS A 576 -0.06 -29.44 1.85
C CYS A 576 -1.34 -29.12 2.62
N LEU A 577 -1.94 -30.12 3.30
CA LEU A 577 -3.16 -29.91 4.09
C LEU A 577 -2.91 -29.07 5.34
N CYS A 578 -1.76 -29.25 6.02
CA CYS A 578 -1.38 -28.39 7.13
C CYS A 578 -1.19 -26.95 6.68
N LEU A 579 -0.52 -26.74 5.54
CA LEU A 579 -0.34 -25.38 4.99
C LEU A 579 -1.68 -24.77 4.52
N ALA A 580 -2.60 -25.60 4.01
CA ALA A 580 -3.93 -25.20 3.55
C ALA A 580 -4.84 -24.67 4.68
N SER A 581 -4.52 -24.95 5.95
CA SER A 581 -5.30 -24.43 7.08
C SER A 581 -5.10 -22.92 7.31
N PHE A 582 -3.92 -22.37 6.99
CA PHE A 582 -3.60 -20.96 7.27
C PHE A 582 -4.46 -19.95 6.51
N PRO A 583 -4.75 -20.12 5.21
CA PRO A 583 -5.64 -19.19 4.52
C PRO A 583 -7.08 -19.15 5.06
N MET A 584 -7.50 -20.18 5.81
CA MET A 584 -8.81 -20.24 6.47
C MET A 584 -8.82 -19.65 7.88
N MET A 585 -7.63 -19.41 8.47
CA MET A 585 -7.51 -18.79 9.79
C MET A 585 -7.82 -17.29 9.73
N PRO A 586 -8.17 -16.64 10.87
CA PRO A 586 -8.34 -15.19 10.94
C PRO A 586 -7.12 -14.43 10.40
N VAL A 587 -7.36 -13.22 9.90
CA VAL A 587 -6.29 -12.33 9.45
C VAL A 587 -5.40 -11.95 10.64
N VAL A 588 -4.10 -11.85 10.40
CA VAL A 588 -3.13 -11.43 11.42
C VAL A 588 -3.48 -10.05 11.99
N GLY A 589 -3.26 -9.86 13.28
CA GLY A 589 -3.59 -8.63 14.00
C GLY A 589 -5.02 -8.59 14.56
N ARG A 590 -5.93 -9.42 14.09
CA ARG A 590 -7.33 -9.42 14.52
C ARG A 590 -7.49 -9.84 15.99
N GLU A 591 -6.76 -10.87 16.40
CA GLU A 591 -6.74 -11.39 17.77
C GLU A 591 -5.33 -11.88 18.12
N PRO A 592 -4.58 -11.15 18.97
CA PRO A 592 -3.26 -11.60 19.38
C PRO A 592 -3.38 -12.91 20.20
N ASN A 593 -2.64 -13.91 19.79
CA ASN A 593 -2.60 -15.23 20.45
C ASN A 593 -1.18 -15.62 20.80
N VAL A 594 -0.72 -15.14 21.94
CA VAL A 594 0.64 -15.35 22.44
C VAL A 594 0.95 -16.83 22.70
N HIS A 595 -0.07 -17.65 23.02
CA HIS A 595 0.11 -19.10 23.23
C HIS A 595 0.57 -19.80 21.95
N MET A 596 0.03 -19.41 20.79
CA MET A 596 0.46 -19.96 19.50
C MET A 596 1.89 -19.55 19.15
N VAL A 597 2.28 -18.31 19.43
CA VAL A 597 3.66 -17.84 19.25
C VAL A 597 4.62 -18.64 20.15
N THR A 598 4.25 -18.88 21.39
CA THR A 598 5.04 -19.70 22.35
C THR A 598 5.16 -21.14 21.86
N CYS A 599 4.09 -21.77 21.38
CA CYS A 599 4.13 -23.09 20.80
C CYS A 599 5.06 -23.19 19.59
N ALA A 600 5.01 -22.21 18.69
CA ALA A 600 5.91 -22.12 17.54
C ALA A 600 7.38 -21.96 17.97
N GLY A 601 7.65 -21.18 19.02
CA GLY A 601 8.95 -21.03 19.62
C GLY A 601 9.49 -22.34 20.20
N ILE A 602 8.69 -23.06 20.98
CA ILE A 602 9.04 -24.38 21.56
C ILE A 602 9.32 -25.39 20.45
N LEU A 603 8.50 -25.43 19.40
CA LEU A 603 8.69 -26.30 18.24
C LEU A 603 10.04 -26.03 17.55
N SER A 604 10.38 -24.76 17.33
CA SER A 604 11.63 -24.35 16.72
C SER A 604 12.84 -24.72 17.59
N LEU A 605 12.73 -24.55 18.90
CA LEU A 605 13.69 -25.02 19.93
C LEU A 605 13.93 -26.51 19.86
N PHE A 606 12.86 -27.29 19.79
CA PHE A 606 12.93 -28.74 19.73
C PHE A 606 13.64 -29.21 18.44
N ILE A 607 13.29 -28.62 17.29
CA ILE A 607 13.94 -28.92 16.00
C ILE A 607 15.44 -28.57 16.07
N SER A 608 15.79 -27.42 16.63
CA SER A 608 17.18 -26.97 16.80
C SER A 608 17.96 -27.92 17.72
N ALA A 609 17.40 -28.35 18.84
CA ALA A 609 18.01 -29.29 19.76
C ALA A 609 18.23 -30.67 19.14
N CYS A 610 17.23 -31.19 18.38
CA CYS A 610 17.38 -32.45 17.65
C CYS A 610 18.48 -32.36 16.59
N TYR A 611 18.59 -31.22 15.90
CA TYR A 611 19.66 -30.99 14.93
C TYR A 611 21.03 -30.96 15.58
N LEU A 612 21.20 -30.23 16.69
CA LEU A 612 22.45 -30.17 17.45
C LEU A 612 22.89 -31.55 17.97
N TRP A 613 21.92 -32.34 18.44
CA TRP A 613 22.19 -33.71 18.91
C TRP A 613 22.63 -34.62 17.74
N SER A 614 21.93 -34.56 16.60
CA SER A 614 22.27 -35.36 15.43
C SER A 614 23.61 -34.98 14.81
N ALA A 615 23.98 -33.70 14.83
CA ALA A 615 25.17 -33.16 14.14
C ALA A 615 26.51 -33.39 14.89
N ARG A 616 26.49 -33.99 16.12
CA ARG A 616 27.69 -34.28 16.94
C ARG A 616 28.96 -33.48 16.60
N LYS A 617 29.16 -32.32 17.25
CA LYS A 617 30.45 -31.53 17.28
C LYS A 617 30.74 -30.51 16.15
N ARG A 618 29.93 -30.27 15.14
CA ARG A 618 30.32 -29.33 14.05
C ARG A 618 29.31 -28.18 13.75
N SER A 619 28.26 -28.02 14.55
CA SER A 619 27.29 -26.96 14.35
C SER A 619 27.44 -25.84 15.37
N ILE A 620 27.29 -24.59 14.92
CA ILE A 620 27.22 -23.42 15.78
C ILE A 620 25.88 -23.47 16.50
N PRO A 621 25.80 -23.35 17.83
CA PRO A 621 24.53 -23.28 18.53
C PRO A 621 23.78 -22.07 18.03
N HIS A 622 22.51 -22.28 17.65
CA HIS A 622 21.66 -21.17 17.24
C HIS A 622 21.23 -20.41 18.50
N LEU A 623 21.76 -19.20 18.67
CA LEU A 623 21.36 -18.29 19.76
C LEU A 623 19.88 -17.88 19.66
N THR A 624 19.24 -18.25 18.56
CA THR A 624 17.82 -18.02 18.26
C THR A 624 16.85 -18.67 19.24
N ASP A 625 17.35 -19.56 20.07
CA ASP A 625 16.55 -20.31 21.05
C ASP A 625 16.03 -19.43 22.21
N LEU A 626 16.72 -18.32 22.50
CA LEU A 626 16.28 -17.30 23.47
C LEU A 626 15.06 -16.49 22.95
N CYS A 627 14.82 -16.50 21.66
CA CYS A 627 13.75 -15.70 21.04
C CYS A 627 12.34 -16.18 21.38
N ALA A 628 12.15 -17.42 21.76
CA ALA A 628 10.85 -17.97 22.13
C ALA A 628 10.21 -17.26 23.34
N TYR A 629 11.05 -16.75 24.25
CA TYR A 629 10.60 -16.05 25.46
C TYR A 629 10.25 -14.57 25.21
N VAL A 630 10.91 -13.92 24.26
CA VAL A 630 10.81 -12.46 24.05
C VAL A 630 9.40 -11.98 23.72
N PRO A 631 8.64 -12.59 22.77
CA PRO A 631 7.28 -12.13 22.47
C PRO A 631 6.34 -12.22 23.67
N THR A 632 6.41 -13.31 24.43
CA THR A 632 5.59 -13.52 25.64
C THR A 632 5.92 -12.51 26.72
N SER A 633 7.21 -12.28 26.98
CA SER A 633 7.68 -11.29 27.95
C SER A 633 7.30 -9.86 27.56
N THR A 634 7.44 -9.51 26.27
CA THR A 634 7.09 -8.20 25.75
C THR A 634 5.58 -7.96 25.86
N HIS A 635 4.77 -8.93 25.44
CA HIS A 635 3.31 -8.82 25.54
C HIS A 635 2.85 -8.65 27.01
N SER A 636 3.40 -9.45 27.94
CA SER A 636 3.09 -9.32 29.37
C SER A 636 3.48 -7.95 29.93
N SER A 637 4.66 -7.43 29.55
CA SER A 637 5.11 -6.09 29.99
C SER A 637 4.22 -4.98 29.45
N LEU A 638 3.78 -5.08 28.20
CA LEU A 638 2.87 -4.10 27.59
C LEU A 638 1.49 -4.15 28.22
N GLN A 639 0.95 -5.36 28.47
CA GLN A 639 -0.33 -5.51 29.20
C GLN A 639 -0.27 -4.95 30.63
N LEU A 640 0.86 -5.12 31.32
CA LEU A 640 1.09 -4.56 32.66
C LEU A 640 1.45 -3.06 32.61
N LYS A 641 1.43 -2.42 31.44
CA LYS A 641 1.76 -1.01 31.25
C LYS A 641 3.19 -0.63 31.75
N GLN A 642 4.13 -1.54 31.66
CA GLN A 642 5.51 -1.33 32.09
C GLN A 642 6.46 -0.87 30.96
N GLY A 643 5.92 -0.72 29.75
CA GLY A 643 6.72 -0.39 28.57
C GLY A 643 7.51 -1.56 27.99
N LEU A 644 8.38 -1.28 27.02
CA LEU A 644 9.23 -2.28 26.36
C LEU A 644 10.51 -2.53 27.17
N PRO A 645 10.74 -3.76 27.66
CA PRO A 645 11.98 -4.08 28.38
C PRO A 645 13.21 -3.95 27.46
N LEU A 646 14.23 -3.21 27.88
CA LEU A 646 15.45 -2.99 27.11
C LEU A 646 16.17 -4.31 26.75
N SER A 647 16.16 -5.30 27.65
CA SER A 647 16.71 -6.63 27.39
C SER A 647 16.04 -7.32 26.19
N ASN A 648 14.70 -7.26 26.12
CA ASN A 648 13.95 -7.86 25.02
C ASN A 648 14.25 -7.17 23.70
N GLN A 649 14.34 -5.85 23.72
CA GLN A 649 14.70 -5.05 22.56
C GLN A 649 16.10 -5.42 22.03
N ILE A 650 17.11 -5.48 22.90
CA ILE A 650 18.48 -5.86 22.51
C ILE A 650 18.51 -7.27 21.91
N ILE A 651 17.85 -8.24 22.56
CA ILE A 651 17.77 -9.62 22.05
C ILE A 651 17.12 -9.65 20.66
N SER A 652 16.04 -8.89 20.45
CA SER A 652 15.34 -8.82 19.16
C SER A 652 16.25 -8.31 18.05
N TRP A 653 16.97 -7.22 18.27
CA TRP A 653 17.90 -6.66 17.28
C TRP A 653 19.10 -7.57 17.00
N ILE A 654 19.66 -8.23 18.02
CA ILE A 654 20.75 -9.22 17.86
C ILE A 654 20.25 -10.41 17.03
N THR A 655 19.03 -10.88 17.28
CA THR A 655 18.41 -11.98 16.51
C THR A 655 18.25 -11.60 15.05
N LEU A 656 17.73 -10.42 14.76
CA LEU A 656 17.59 -9.91 13.39
C LEU A 656 18.94 -9.88 12.68
N GLY A 657 19.97 -9.30 13.29
CA GLY A 657 21.31 -9.25 12.71
C GLY A 657 21.95 -10.63 12.52
N SER A 658 21.73 -11.56 13.46
CA SER A 658 22.28 -12.93 13.37
C SER A 658 21.57 -13.78 12.32
N SER A 659 20.31 -13.49 11.97
CA SER A 659 19.53 -14.28 11.03
C SER A 659 20.15 -14.40 9.63
N LEU A 660 20.91 -13.40 9.21
CA LEU A 660 21.65 -13.39 7.93
C LEU A 660 23.09 -13.92 8.09
N LEU A 661 23.72 -13.69 9.23
CA LEU A 661 25.14 -14.05 9.44
C LEU A 661 25.33 -15.53 9.78
N VAL A 662 24.47 -16.10 10.62
CA VAL A 662 24.58 -17.51 11.05
C VAL A 662 24.51 -18.51 9.89
N PRO A 663 23.61 -18.38 8.91
CA PRO A 663 23.63 -19.24 7.74
C PRO A 663 24.97 -19.18 6.97
N LEU A 664 25.55 -18.00 6.78
CA LEU A 664 26.82 -17.84 6.06
C LEU A 664 28.02 -18.50 6.74
N LEU A 665 27.95 -18.72 8.06
CA LEU A 665 28.94 -19.43 8.84
C LEU A 665 28.74 -20.94 8.84
N SER A 666 27.56 -21.42 8.44
CA SER A 666 27.22 -22.85 8.41
C SER A 666 27.91 -23.57 7.24
N SER A 667 27.81 -24.92 7.22
CA SER A 667 28.30 -25.74 6.10
C SER A 667 27.53 -25.44 4.82
N THR A 668 28.16 -25.49 3.66
CA THR A 668 27.55 -25.36 2.33
C THR A 668 26.78 -26.60 1.89
N ARG A 669 26.79 -27.67 2.66
CA ARG A 669 26.00 -28.88 2.39
C ARG A 669 24.51 -28.53 2.42
N LEU A 670 23.77 -28.98 1.42
CA LEU A 670 22.39 -28.59 1.15
C LEU A 670 21.49 -28.68 2.37
N PHE A 671 21.42 -29.85 3.01
CA PHE A 671 20.56 -30.06 4.18
C PHE A 671 20.92 -29.12 5.35
N HIS A 672 22.21 -29.04 5.71
CA HIS A 672 22.65 -28.22 6.84
C HIS A 672 22.47 -26.72 6.57
N ARG A 673 22.74 -26.28 5.36
CA ARG A 673 22.58 -24.89 4.97
C ARG A 673 21.11 -24.47 5.00
N LEU A 674 20.23 -25.27 4.39
CA LEU A 674 18.80 -24.98 4.37
C LEU A 674 18.21 -24.97 5.78
N LEU A 675 18.54 -25.97 6.61
CA LEU A 675 18.04 -26.01 7.97
C LEU A 675 18.50 -24.80 8.78
N SER A 676 19.77 -24.38 8.64
CA SER A 676 20.28 -23.17 9.26
C SER A 676 19.54 -21.93 8.83
N ILE A 677 19.28 -21.77 7.52
CA ILE A 677 18.51 -20.63 6.98
C ILE A 677 17.08 -20.65 7.55
N PHE A 678 16.41 -21.78 7.51
CA PHE A 678 15.01 -21.89 7.94
C PHE A 678 14.83 -21.61 9.43
N LEU A 679 15.73 -22.13 10.29
CA LEU A 679 15.68 -21.90 11.74
C LEU A 679 15.93 -20.42 12.08
N THR A 680 16.96 -19.80 11.51
CA THR A 680 17.29 -18.41 11.81
C THR A 680 16.22 -17.43 11.31
N LEU A 681 15.64 -17.67 10.16
CA LEU A 681 14.55 -16.85 9.64
C LEU A 681 13.26 -17.05 10.42
N THR A 682 12.95 -18.29 10.83
CA THR A 682 11.79 -18.58 11.69
C THR A 682 11.88 -17.84 13.02
N ALA A 683 13.08 -17.79 13.65
CA ALA A 683 13.26 -17.06 14.89
C ALA A 683 12.96 -15.56 14.76
N THR A 684 13.42 -14.92 13.67
CA THR A 684 13.10 -13.52 13.39
C THR A 684 11.62 -13.31 13.10
N PHE A 685 11.01 -14.23 12.38
CA PHE A 685 9.56 -14.15 12.08
C PHE A 685 8.72 -14.27 13.35
N LEU A 686 9.14 -15.12 14.31
CA LEU A 686 8.48 -15.24 15.63
C LEU A 686 8.46 -13.90 16.39
N LEU A 687 9.58 -13.15 16.37
CA LEU A 687 9.65 -11.84 17.01
C LEU A 687 8.74 -10.78 16.36
N LEU A 688 8.35 -11.01 15.11
CA LEU A 688 7.47 -10.16 14.33
C LEU A 688 6.02 -10.71 14.26
N SER A 689 5.69 -11.72 15.08
CA SER A 689 4.40 -12.41 15.06
C SER A 689 3.60 -12.16 16.32
N THR A 690 2.28 -12.00 16.15
CA THR A 690 1.32 -11.76 17.23
C THR A 690 0.35 -12.91 17.45
N GLY A 691 0.26 -13.87 16.52
CA GLY A 691 -0.73 -14.94 16.58
C GLY A 691 -0.34 -16.23 15.87
N SER A 692 -1.32 -16.86 15.25
CA SER A 692 -1.20 -18.19 14.59
C SER A 692 -0.22 -18.20 13.41
N GLU A 693 0.07 -17.05 12.83
CA GLU A 693 1.06 -16.93 11.74
C GLU A 693 2.47 -17.37 12.14
N ALA A 694 2.77 -17.36 13.44
CA ALA A 694 4.05 -17.83 13.96
C ALA A 694 4.37 -19.31 13.59
N LEU A 695 3.35 -20.12 13.39
CA LEU A 695 3.49 -21.52 12.96
C LEU A 695 3.69 -21.66 11.43
N PHE A 696 3.47 -20.62 10.66
CA PHE A 696 3.55 -20.68 9.20
C PHE A 696 4.95 -21.02 8.68
N PRO A 697 6.05 -20.34 9.10
CA PRO A 697 7.39 -20.67 8.61
C PRO A 697 7.84 -22.09 8.93
N PRO A 698 7.62 -22.68 10.14
CA PRO A 698 7.94 -24.06 10.40
C PRO A 698 7.21 -25.04 9.48
N VAL A 699 5.91 -24.86 9.28
CA VAL A 699 5.10 -25.73 8.41
C VAL A 699 5.53 -25.58 6.95
N LEU A 700 5.75 -24.35 6.49
CA LEU A 700 6.26 -24.08 5.15
C LEU A 700 7.64 -24.72 4.95
N SER A 701 8.55 -24.57 5.91
CA SER A 701 9.89 -25.17 5.84
C SER A 701 9.85 -26.68 5.76
N TRP A 702 8.98 -27.32 6.54
CA TRP A 702 8.78 -28.78 6.46
C TRP A 702 8.27 -29.19 5.08
N LEU A 703 7.24 -28.54 4.55
CA LEU A 703 6.73 -28.83 3.20
C LEU A 703 7.80 -28.61 2.13
N MET A 704 8.65 -27.60 2.27
CA MET A 704 9.76 -27.33 1.37
C MET A 704 10.79 -28.48 1.36
N PHE A 705 11.16 -29.03 2.51
CA PHE A 705 12.01 -30.23 2.57
C PHE A 705 11.35 -31.44 1.92
N VAL A 706 10.05 -31.64 2.15
CA VAL A 706 9.30 -32.73 1.51
C VAL A 706 9.26 -32.53 -0.01
N TRP A 707 9.10 -31.29 -0.48
CA TRP A 707 9.12 -30.98 -1.92
C TRP A 707 10.44 -31.33 -2.57
N ILE A 708 11.58 -30.99 -1.98
CA ILE A 708 12.90 -31.38 -2.48
C ILE A 708 13.01 -32.90 -2.60
N ASN A 709 12.61 -33.62 -1.55
CA ASN A 709 12.68 -35.08 -1.51
C ASN A 709 11.79 -35.77 -2.57
N ILE A 710 10.55 -35.25 -2.74
CA ILE A 710 9.62 -35.85 -3.70
C ILE A 710 10.01 -35.56 -5.16
N GLU A 711 10.64 -34.43 -5.43
CA GLU A 711 11.21 -34.11 -6.74
C GLU A 711 12.38 -35.05 -7.09
N GLN A 712 13.21 -35.41 -6.13
CA GLN A 712 14.25 -36.41 -6.35
C GLN A 712 13.65 -37.79 -6.71
N GLU A 713 12.57 -38.21 -6.04
CA GLU A 713 11.88 -39.46 -6.37
C GLU A 713 11.24 -39.40 -7.77
N ALA A 714 10.68 -38.24 -8.14
CA ALA A 714 10.14 -38.04 -9.49
C ALA A 714 11.22 -38.21 -10.57
N MET A 715 12.43 -37.73 -10.32
CA MET A 715 13.57 -37.91 -11.24
C MET A 715 14.03 -39.37 -11.34
N LEU A 716 14.16 -40.03 -10.19
CA LEU A 716 14.53 -41.45 -10.14
C LEU A 716 13.52 -42.33 -10.90
N SER A 717 12.23 -41.98 -10.82
CA SER A 717 11.16 -42.68 -11.55
C SER A 717 11.29 -42.54 -13.08
N GLN A 718 11.98 -41.52 -13.56
CA GLN A 718 12.24 -41.26 -14.99
C GLN A 718 13.56 -41.87 -15.50
N GLY A 719 14.24 -42.68 -14.67
CA GLY A 719 15.47 -43.36 -15.07
C GLY A 719 16.76 -42.50 -15.08
N ILE A 720 16.73 -41.37 -14.40
CA ILE A 720 17.94 -40.53 -14.25
C ILE A 720 18.81 -41.14 -13.14
N PRO A 721 20.08 -41.56 -13.43
CA PRO A 721 20.92 -42.23 -12.45
C PRO A 721 21.38 -41.27 -11.33
N GLY A 722 21.45 -41.79 -10.12
CA GLY A 722 22.14 -41.17 -9.00
C GLY A 722 21.23 -40.72 -7.87
N ARG A 723 21.06 -41.57 -6.84
CA ARG A 723 20.50 -41.18 -5.56
C ARG A 723 21.62 -40.59 -4.71
N LEU A 724 21.75 -39.27 -4.69
CA LEU A 724 22.59 -38.57 -3.72
C LEU A 724 21.73 -38.22 -2.51
N GLU A 725 22.18 -38.60 -1.32
CA GLU A 725 21.53 -38.13 -0.09
C GLU A 725 21.66 -36.60 0.00
N LEU A 726 20.60 -35.92 0.44
CA LEU A 726 20.61 -34.44 0.60
C LEU A 726 21.78 -33.94 1.47
N SER A 727 22.25 -34.78 2.39
CA SER A 727 23.42 -34.49 3.25
C SER A 727 24.75 -34.47 2.52
N THR A 728 24.84 -35.08 1.31
CA THR A 728 26.08 -35.16 0.53
C THR A 728 26.17 -34.12 -0.60
N ILE A 729 25.04 -33.55 -0.99
CA ILE A 729 24.99 -32.51 -2.02
C ILE A 729 25.52 -31.18 -1.44
N ASP A 730 26.39 -30.51 -2.16
CA ASP A 730 26.93 -29.20 -1.79
C ASP A 730 26.41 -28.13 -2.78
N PHE A 731 26.02 -26.99 -2.28
CA PHE A 731 25.61 -25.84 -3.11
C PHE A 731 26.76 -25.26 -3.94
N SER A 732 28.00 -25.52 -3.53
CA SER A 732 29.20 -25.08 -4.26
C SER A 732 29.54 -25.96 -5.47
N ASP A 733 28.87 -27.11 -5.63
CA ASP A 733 29.05 -27.98 -6.78
C ASP A 733 28.59 -27.28 -8.06
N ASN A 734 29.50 -26.98 -8.93
CA ASN A 734 29.20 -26.33 -10.19
C ASN A 734 28.27 -27.20 -11.05
N ILE A 735 27.13 -26.67 -11.37
CA ILE A 735 26.25 -27.27 -12.38
C ILE A 735 26.99 -27.24 -13.71
N ASP A 736 27.19 -28.41 -14.29
CA ASP A 736 27.86 -28.54 -15.60
C ASP A 736 26.97 -27.93 -16.70
N ILE A 737 27.23 -26.63 -17.00
CA ILE A 737 26.45 -25.82 -17.96
C ILE A 737 26.52 -26.43 -19.36
N THR A 738 27.52 -27.33 -19.65
CA THR A 738 27.66 -27.96 -20.95
C THR A 738 26.59 -29.02 -21.23
N LYS A 739 25.91 -29.54 -20.20
CA LYS A 739 24.83 -30.51 -20.36
C LYS A 739 23.47 -29.81 -20.34
N ILE A 740 23.13 -29.08 -21.40
CA ILE A 740 21.80 -28.49 -21.55
C ILE A 740 20.80 -29.63 -21.75
N ARG A 741 20.01 -29.89 -20.71
CA ARG A 741 18.92 -30.84 -20.75
C ARG A 741 17.71 -30.24 -21.49
N GLN A 742 17.03 -31.05 -22.29
CA GLN A 742 15.77 -30.66 -22.93
C GLN A 742 14.73 -30.34 -21.87
N LEU A 743 13.94 -29.30 -22.12
CA LEU A 743 12.83 -28.89 -21.23
C LEU A 743 11.75 -29.98 -21.22
N LYS A 744 11.32 -30.38 -20.04
CA LYS A 744 10.25 -31.34 -19.83
C LYS A 744 9.03 -30.63 -19.24
N LEU A 745 7.87 -31.25 -19.38
CA LEU A 745 6.61 -30.74 -18.78
C LEU A 745 6.71 -30.58 -17.27
N ASP A 746 7.48 -31.44 -16.60
CA ASP A 746 7.77 -31.34 -15.16
C ASP A 746 8.49 -30.04 -14.76
N ASP A 747 9.25 -29.43 -15.65
CA ASP A 747 9.94 -28.18 -15.35
C ASP A 747 8.95 -27.00 -15.32
N ILE A 748 7.93 -27.05 -16.16
CA ILE A 748 6.81 -26.08 -16.13
C ILE A 748 6.02 -26.25 -14.84
N ARG A 749 5.72 -27.49 -14.44
CA ARG A 749 5.03 -27.81 -13.17
C ARG A 749 5.83 -27.30 -11.97
N ARG A 750 7.16 -27.55 -11.92
CA ARG A 750 8.02 -27.03 -10.83
C ARG A 750 8.00 -25.53 -10.75
N SER A 751 8.07 -24.85 -11.87
CA SER A 751 8.00 -23.39 -11.93
C SER A 751 6.63 -22.88 -11.48
N TYR A 752 5.55 -23.55 -11.85
CA TYR A 752 4.20 -23.22 -11.38
C TYR A 752 4.05 -23.42 -9.86
N PHE A 753 4.55 -24.56 -9.33
CA PHE A 753 4.55 -24.82 -7.88
C PHE A 753 5.33 -23.74 -7.13
N PHE A 754 6.45 -23.33 -7.68
CA PHE A 754 7.24 -22.25 -7.11
C PHE A 754 6.43 -20.95 -7.02
N VAL A 755 5.82 -20.50 -8.10
CA VAL A 755 4.99 -19.28 -8.11
C VAL A 755 3.80 -19.42 -7.14
N PHE A 756 3.16 -20.58 -7.12
CA PHE A 756 2.06 -20.87 -6.20
C PHE A 756 2.51 -20.77 -4.74
N PHE A 757 3.66 -21.32 -4.39
CA PHE A 757 4.20 -21.20 -3.02
C PHE A 757 4.65 -19.77 -2.67
N ILE A 758 5.13 -19.00 -3.62
CA ILE A 758 5.43 -17.58 -3.43
C ILE A 758 4.14 -16.79 -3.10
N ILE A 759 3.06 -17.03 -3.83
CA ILE A 759 1.76 -16.39 -3.55
C ILE A 759 1.20 -16.88 -2.21
N THR A 760 1.33 -18.16 -1.90
CA THR A 760 0.95 -18.70 -0.59
C THR A 760 1.80 -18.09 0.54
N ALA A 761 3.08 -17.85 0.32
CA ALA A 761 3.96 -17.17 1.26
C ALA A 761 3.52 -15.73 1.54
N PHE A 762 2.97 -15.06 0.53
CA PHE A 762 2.49 -13.70 0.62
C PHE A 762 1.12 -13.59 1.33
N PHE A 763 0.13 -14.33 0.86
CA PHE A 763 -1.25 -14.20 1.34
C PHE A 763 -1.65 -15.26 2.39
N GLY A 764 -0.89 -16.33 2.55
CA GLY A 764 -1.28 -17.48 3.38
C GLY A 764 -1.64 -17.14 4.82
N THR A 765 -0.92 -16.20 5.41
CA THR A 765 -1.15 -15.74 6.79
C THR A 765 -2.09 -14.54 6.89
N GLY A 766 -2.38 -13.86 5.78
CA GLY A 766 -3.15 -12.62 5.79
C GLY A 766 -2.42 -11.45 6.44
N ASN A 767 -1.09 -11.47 6.54
CA ASN A 767 -0.28 -10.37 7.06
C ASN A 767 -0.48 -9.07 6.27
N ILE A 768 -0.74 -9.19 4.97
CA ILE A 768 -1.05 -8.08 4.09
C ILE A 768 -2.32 -8.46 3.33
N ALA A 769 -3.43 -7.87 3.72
CA ALA A 769 -4.69 -7.97 2.98
C ALA A 769 -4.68 -6.99 1.78
N SER A 770 -4.03 -5.85 1.97
CA SER A 770 -3.69 -4.87 0.93
C SER A 770 -2.38 -4.17 1.33
N ILE A 771 -1.75 -3.45 0.42
CA ILE A 771 -0.55 -2.64 0.72
C ILE A 771 -0.86 -1.59 1.81
N ASN A 772 -2.12 -1.23 1.98
CA ASN A 772 -2.55 -0.16 2.87
C ASN A 772 -2.86 -0.63 4.30
N SER A 773 -2.74 -1.93 4.63
CA SER A 773 -2.98 -2.43 5.98
C SER A 773 -1.67 -2.58 6.76
N PHE A 774 -1.51 -1.78 7.80
CA PHE A 774 -0.36 -1.82 8.71
C PHE A 774 -0.83 -2.08 10.14
N ASP A 775 -0.32 -3.15 10.77
CA ASP A 775 -0.53 -3.43 12.20
C ASP A 775 0.78 -3.24 12.96
N PRO A 776 0.95 -2.14 13.71
CA PRO A 776 2.18 -1.85 14.44
C PRO A 776 2.47 -2.86 15.56
N ALA A 777 1.47 -3.57 16.07
CA ALA A 777 1.66 -4.58 17.13
C ALA A 777 2.67 -5.67 16.75
N SER A 778 2.80 -5.97 15.48
CA SER A 778 3.76 -6.94 14.95
C SER A 778 5.22 -6.56 15.20
N VAL A 779 5.55 -5.31 15.42
CA VAL A 779 6.94 -4.83 15.60
C VAL A 779 7.28 -4.43 17.03
N TYR A 780 6.38 -4.57 17.98
CA TYR A 780 6.56 -4.11 19.36
C TYR A 780 7.72 -4.82 20.11
N CYS A 781 8.18 -5.97 19.65
CA CYS A 781 9.40 -6.57 20.20
C CYS A 781 10.67 -5.78 19.87
N PHE A 782 10.63 -4.89 18.87
CA PHE A 782 11.79 -4.11 18.42
C PHE A 782 11.70 -2.65 18.86
N LEU A 783 10.54 -2.01 18.67
CA LEU A 783 10.30 -0.62 19.06
C LEU A 783 8.79 -0.37 19.20
N THR A 784 8.46 0.55 20.09
CA THR A 784 7.08 0.98 20.35
C THR A 784 6.86 2.45 19.98
N VAL A 785 7.95 3.24 19.92
CA VAL A 785 7.91 4.63 19.43
C VAL A 785 7.72 4.64 17.93
N PHE A 786 6.78 5.43 17.46
CA PHE A 786 6.45 5.50 16.03
C PHE A 786 7.65 5.96 15.20
N ASN A 787 8.07 5.11 14.29
CA ASN A 787 9.06 5.43 13.27
C ASN A 787 8.70 4.69 11.98
N PRO A 788 8.07 5.38 11.01
CA PRO A 788 7.50 4.73 9.83
C PRO A 788 8.54 3.98 9.00
N PHE A 789 9.78 4.46 8.95
CA PHE A 789 10.83 3.81 8.16
C PHE A 789 11.33 2.51 8.81
N ILE A 790 11.56 2.53 10.13
CA ILE A 790 12.03 1.34 10.85
C ILE A 790 10.91 0.32 10.94
N MET A 791 9.70 0.75 11.32
CA MET A 791 8.53 -0.14 11.40
C MET A 791 8.20 -0.75 10.03
N GLY A 792 8.16 0.07 8.98
CA GLY A 792 7.95 -0.38 7.60
C GLY A 792 9.04 -1.35 7.14
N GLY A 793 10.31 -1.08 7.45
CA GLY A 793 11.43 -1.97 7.15
C GLY A 793 11.31 -3.34 7.84
N LEU A 794 10.90 -3.38 9.10
CA LEU A 794 10.67 -4.62 9.86
C LEU A 794 9.48 -5.42 9.28
N MET A 795 8.40 -4.76 8.92
CA MET A 795 7.24 -5.40 8.29
C MET A 795 7.60 -5.96 6.90
N MET A 796 8.33 -5.20 6.10
CA MET A 796 8.85 -5.70 4.82
C MET A 796 9.74 -6.93 5.03
N TRP A 797 10.58 -6.93 6.05
CA TRP A 797 11.40 -8.10 6.39
C TRP A 797 10.55 -9.31 6.80
N LYS A 798 9.50 -9.11 7.61
CA LYS A 798 8.55 -10.17 7.96
C LYS A 798 7.96 -10.84 6.72
N VAL A 799 7.51 -10.05 5.74
CA VAL A 799 6.95 -10.54 4.49
C VAL A 799 8.00 -11.25 3.63
N MET A 800 9.24 -10.76 3.64
CA MET A 800 10.33 -11.34 2.86
C MET A 800 10.79 -12.72 3.36
N ILE A 801 10.65 -13.02 4.65
CA ILE A 801 11.13 -14.29 5.23
C ILE A 801 10.54 -15.52 4.55
N PRO A 802 9.22 -15.70 4.39
CA PRO A 802 8.64 -16.84 3.66
C PRO A 802 9.11 -16.91 2.20
N PHE A 803 9.30 -15.76 1.54
CA PHE A 803 9.85 -15.73 0.18
C PHE A 803 11.27 -16.30 0.11
N VAL A 804 12.13 -15.90 1.04
CA VAL A 804 13.50 -16.42 1.12
C VAL A 804 13.51 -17.94 1.33
N ILE A 805 12.61 -18.48 2.17
CA ILE A 805 12.46 -19.92 2.41
C ILE A 805 12.10 -20.65 1.11
N VAL A 806 11.10 -20.15 0.37
CA VAL A 806 10.68 -20.76 -0.91
C VAL A 806 11.76 -20.62 -1.97
N MET A 807 12.43 -19.47 -2.06
CA MET A 807 13.51 -19.23 -3.03
C MET A 807 14.73 -20.13 -2.78
N CYS A 808 15.16 -20.29 -1.52
CA CYS A 808 16.26 -21.19 -1.18
C CYS A 808 15.91 -22.65 -1.49
N THR A 809 14.65 -23.03 -1.32
CA THR A 809 14.13 -24.36 -1.72
C THR A 809 14.19 -24.55 -3.22
N PHE A 810 13.78 -23.55 -3.97
CA PHE A 810 13.81 -23.60 -5.45
C PHE A 810 15.23 -23.69 -5.98
N GLU A 811 16.18 -22.94 -5.39
CA GLU A 811 17.61 -23.07 -5.70
C GLU A 811 18.11 -24.51 -5.40
N SER A 812 17.67 -25.10 -4.29
CA SER A 812 18.00 -26.47 -3.95
C SER A 812 17.46 -27.49 -4.95
N ILE A 813 16.23 -27.29 -5.42
CA ILE A 813 15.63 -28.13 -6.46
C ILE A 813 16.43 -28.02 -7.78
N GLN A 814 16.89 -26.82 -8.11
CA GLN A 814 17.74 -26.61 -9.29
C GLN A 814 19.06 -27.38 -9.20
N VAL A 815 19.72 -27.32 -8.04
CA VAL A 815 20.97 -28.07 -7.79
C VAL A 815 20.72 -29.57 -7.84
N THR A 816 19.65 -30.06 -7.20
CA THR A 816 19.31 -31.50 -7.15
C THR A 816 18.86 -32.06 -8.48
N THR A 817 18.20 -31.24 -9.33
CA THR A 817 17.69 -31.68 -10.64
C THR A 817 18.69 -31.44 -11.77
N GLN A 818 19.86 -30.86 -11.47
CA GLN A 818 20.90 -30.49 -12.45
C GLN A 818 20.34 -29.68 -13.64
N LEU A 819 19.33 -28.89 -13.37
CA LEU A 819 18.78 -27.95 -14.34
C LEU A 819 19.46 -26.59 -14.17
N SER A 820 19.72 -25.94 -15.27
CA SER A 820 20.21 -24.56 -15.21
C SER A 820 19.15 -23.67 -14.53
N SER A 821 19.55 -22.93 -13.49
CA SER A 821 18.68 -21.97 -12.77
C SER A 821 18.01 -20.99 -13.72
N ARG A 822 18.68 -20.64 -14.79
CA ARG A 822 18.19 -19.75 -15.83
C ARG A 822 16.89 -20.21 -16.47
N SER A 823 16.79 -21.49 -16.83
CA SER A 823 15.64 -22.00 -17.59
C SER A 823 14.38 -22.06 -16.77
N LEU A 824 14.49 -22.52 -15.52
CA LEU A 824 13.36 -22.54 -14.59
C LEU A 824 12.90 -21.11 -14.23
N PHE A 825 13.86 -20.20 -14.02
CA PHE A 825 13.55 -18.81 -13.71
C PHE A 825 12.85 -18.08 -14.87
N LEU A 826 13.22 -18.37 -16.12
CA LEU A 826 12.54 -17.80 -17.28
C LEU A 826 11.09 -18.27 -17.39
N ILE A 827 10.79 -19.52 -17.03
CA ILE A 827 9.40 -20.00 -17.00
C ILE A 827 8.61 -19.30 -15.88
N VAL A 828 9.22 -19.13 -14.68
CA VAL A 828 8.63 -18.37 -13.58
C VAL A 828 8.31 -16.94 -14.02
N LEU A 829 9.24 -16.31 -14.72
CA LEU A 829 9.07 -14.96 -15.24
C LEU A 829 7.87 -14.87 -16.20
N VAL A 830 7.73 -15.83 -17.12
CA VAL A 830 6.57 -15.87 -18.05
C VAL A 830 5.25 -16.01 -17.28
N ILE A 831 5.20 -16.86 -16.25
CA ILE A 831 4.00 -17.03 -15.43
C ILE A 831 3.66 -15.72 -14.71
N SER A 832 4.66 -15.09 -14.10
CA SER A 832 4.48 -13.82 -13.39
C SER A 832 4.06 -12.68 -14.32
N ASP A 833 4.62 -12.62 -15.54
CA ASP A 833 4.26 -11.61 -16.55
C ASP A 833 2.83 -11.79 -17.05
N LEU A 834 2.38 -13.03 -17.22
CA LEU A 834 0.98 -13.31 -17.60
C LEU A 834 0.00 -12.90 -16.50
N MET A 835 0.36 -13.14 -15.24
CA MET A 835 -0.43 -12.65 -14.10
C MET A 835 -0.45 -11.11 -14.07
N ALA A 836 0.70 -10.47 -14.24
CA ALA A 836 0.80 -9.01 -14.23
C ALA A 836 -0.03 -8.38 -15.36
N LEU A 837 0.01 -8.96 -16.55
CA LEU A 837 -0.83 -8.53 -17.66
C LEU A 837 -2.32 -8.73 -17.37
N HIS A 838 -2.70 -9.83 -16.72
CA HIS A 838 -4.08 -10.06 -16.31
C HIS A 838 -4.54 -8.99 -15.31
N PHE A 839 -3.74 -8.71 -14.27
CA PHE A 839 -4.06 -7.66 -13.30
C PHE A 839 -4.08 -6.27 -13.92
N PHE A 840 -3.26 -6.00 -14.93
CA PHE A 840 -3.32 -4.73 -15.66
C PHE A 840 -4.69 -4.48 -16.29
N PHE A 841 -5.34 -5.52 -16.82
CA PHE A 841 -6.70 -5.43 -17.34
C PHE A 841 -7.80 -5.36 -16.26
N LEU A 842 -7.49 -5.79 -15.03
CA LEU A 842 -8.41 -5.74 -13.89
C LEU A 842 -8.34 -4.42 -13.12
N VAL A 843 -7.40 -3.53 -13.45
CA VAL A 843 -7.31 -2.21 -12.83
C VAL A 843 -8.55 -1.40 -13.15
N GLN A 844 -9.19 -0.89 -12.11
CA GLN A 844 -10.37 -0.05 -12.20
C GLN A 844 -10.02 1.40 -11.94
N ASP A 845 -10.61 2.31 -12.69
CA ASP A 845 -10.47 3.76 -12.56
C ASP A 845 -11.78 4.43 -12.11
N ASN A 846 -12.85 3.64 -12.00
CA ASN A 846 -14.18 4.07 -11.59
C ASN A 846 -14.76 3.06 -10.59
N GLY A 847 -15.78 3.48 -9.86
CA GLY A 847 -16.40 2.67 -8.79
C GLY A 847 -16.06 3.20 -7.40
N SER A 848 -16.16 2.33 -6.38
CA SER A 848 -15.74 2.69 -5.03
C SER A 848 -14.22 2.86 -4.94
N TRP A 849 -13.78 3.77 -4.09
CA TRP A 849 -12.33 3.99 -3.88
C TRP A 849 -11.62 2.76 -3.33
N LEU A 850 -12.35 1.92 -2.58
CA LEU A 850 -11.84 0.64 -2.10
C LEU A 850 -11.56 -0.31 -3.27
N ASP A 851 -12.47 -0.41 -4.24
CA ASP A 851 -12.30 -1.28 -5.41
C ASP A 851 -11.15 -0.79 -6.30
N ILE A 852 -11.07 0.54 -6.53
CA ILE A 852 -9.98 1.15 -7.28
C ILE A 852 -8.64 0.86 -6.59
N GLY A 853 -8.51 1.20 -5.29
CA GLY A 853 -7.30 1.00 -4.52
C GLY A 853 -6.88 -0.47 -4.45
N THR A 854 -7.82 -1.38 -4.29
CA THR A 854 -7.55 -2.83 -4.25
C THR A 854 -7.05 -3.33 -5.61
N SER A 855 -7.68 -2.93 -6.71
CA SER A 855 -7.28 -3.37 -8.06
C SER A 855 -5.86 -2.91 -8.42
N ILE A 856 -5.53 -1.65 -8.10
CA ILE A 856 -4.20 -1.10 -8.29
C ILE A 856 -3.19 -1.79 -7.37
N SER A 857 -3.56 -2.04 -6.11
CA SER A 857 -2.70 -2.74 -5.14
C SER A 857 -2.34 -4.14 -5.62
N HIS A 858 -3.27 -4.89 -6.20
CA HIS A 858 -2.99 -6.22 -6.74
C HIS A 858 -1.97 -6.19 -7.88
N TYR A 859 -2.09 -5.23 -8.81
CA TYR A 859 -1.09 -5.04 -9.85
C TYR A 859 0.28 -4.70 -9.28
N VAL A 860 0.33 -3.74 -8.35
CA VAL A 860 1.56 -3.29 -7.67
C VAL A 860 2.22 -4.45 -6.92
N ILE A 861 1.44 -5.27 -6.20
CA ILE A 861 1.94 -6.45 -5.48
C ILE A 861 2.59 -7.44 -6.46
N VAL A 862 1.93 -7.79 -7.57
CA VAL A 862 2.48 -8.75 -8.55
C VAL A 862 3.74 -8.21 -9.20
N MET A 863 3.77 -6.94 -9.60
CA MET A 863 4.94 -6.32 -10.21
C MET A 863 6.09 -6.18 -9.22
N SER A 864 5.79 -5.78 -7.98
CA SER A 864 6.79 -5.73 -6.90
C SER A 864 7.34 -7.13 -6.62
N MET A 865 6.48 -8.14 -6.54
CA MET A 865 6.88 -9.53 -6.35
C MET A 865 7.83 -10.00 -7.45
N THR A 866 7.54 -9.70 -8.72
CA THR A 866 8.39 -10.05 -9.86
C THR A 866 9.78 -9.39 -9.75
N ILE A 867 9.83 -8.09 -9.45
CA ILE A 867 11.08 -7.35 -9.22
C ILE A 867 11.85 -7.94 -8.03
N PHE A 868 11.14 -8.20 -6.92
CA PHE A 868 11.75 -8.80 -5.73
C PHE A 868 12.29 -10.20 -5.99
N LEU A 869 11.60 -11.03 -6.75
CA LEU A 869 12.10 -12.36 -7.13
C LEU A 869 13.41 -12.27 -7.92
N MET A 870 13.52 -11.30 -8.83
CA MET A 870 14.76 -11.06 -9.59
C MET A 870 15.92 -10.65 -8.67
N LEU A 871 15.68 -9.72 -7.72
CA LEU A 871 16.70 -9.26 -6.77
C LEU A 871 17.00 -10.33 -5.72
N LEU A 872 15.95 -10.99 -5.23
CA LEU A 872 16.05 -12.00 -4.19
C LEU A 872 16.81 -13.25 -4.66
N SER A 873 16.76 -13.58 -5.95
CA SER A 873 17.55 -14.68 -6.51
C SER A 873 19.05 -14.48 -6.30
N LEU A 874 19.53 -13.24 -6.34
CA LEU A 874 20.93 -12.91 -6.05
C LEU A 874 21.24 -13.10 -4.56
N VAL A 875 20.36 -12.63 -3.69
CA VAL A 875 20.53 -12.75 -2.22
C VAL A 875 20.51 -14.22 -1.80
N THR A 876 19.57 -15.00 -2.33
CA THR A 876 19.46 -16.43 -2.02
C THR A 876 20.66 -17.22 -2.56
N HIS A 877 21.18 -16.88 -3.73
CA HIS A 877 22.41 -17.47 -4.25
C HIS A 877 23.60 -17.20 -3.32
N VAL A 878 23.73 -16.00 -2.77
CA VAL A 878 24.76 -15.68 -1.78
C VAL A 878 24.54 -16.47 -0.48
N LEU A 879 23.31 -16.51 0.03
CA LEU A 879 22.96 -17.24 1.25
C LEU A 879 23.21 -18.75 1.14
N THR A 880 23.00 -19.35 -0.02
CA THR A 880 23.16 -20.80 -0.23
C THR A 880 24.61 -21.18 -0.58
N SER A 881 25.27 -20.46 -1.49
CA SER A 881 26.55 -20.87 -2.07
C SER A 881 27.79 -20.29 -1.37
N ARG A 882 27.66 -19.13 -0.70
CA ARG A 882 28.83 -18.47 -0.07
C ARG A 882 29.04 -18.93 1.37
N ARG A 883 30.32 -19.05 1.76
CA ARG A 883 30.73 -19.34 3.13
C ARG A 883 31.73 -18.29 3.60
N VAL A 884 31.49 -17.72 4.77
CA VAL A 884 32.41 -16.82 5.44
C VAL A 884 33.21 -17.62 6.47
N SER A 885 34.52 -17.63 6.38
CA SER A 885 35.43 -18.26 7.35
C SER A 885 35.97 -17.19 8.29
N LEU A 886 35.59 -17.23 9.57
CA LEU A 886 36.06 -16.30 10.60
C LEU A 886 37.52 -16.52 11.00
N CYS A 887 38.07 -17.74 10.80
CA CYS A 887 39.47 -18.05 11.05
C CYS A 887 40.08 -18.62 9.77
N ARG A 888 40.97 -17.87 9.18
CA ARG A 888 41.95 -18.40 8.21
C ARG A 888 42.97 -19.20 9.00
N THR A 889 42.75 -20.50 9.19
CA THR A 889 43.81 -21.39 9.68
C THR A 889 44.94 -21.34 8.66
N ARG A 890 45.98 -20.58 8.96
CA ARG A 890 47.23 -20.62 8.24
C ARG A 890 47.70 -22.08 8.33
N LYS A 891 47.58 -22.88 7.29
CA LYS A 891 48.30 -24.13 7.16
C LYS A 891 49.81 -23.74 7.21
N MET A 892 50.42 -23.87 8.38
CA MET A 892 51.88 -23.89 8.47
C MET A 892 52.32 -25.16 7.73
N HIS A 893 52.82 -25.00 6.51
CA HIS A 893 53.69 -26.00 5.96
C HIS A 893 55.01 -25.95 6.73
N PHE A 894 55.22 -26.92 7.59
CA PHE A 894 56.56 -27.22 8.04
C PHE A 894 57.27 -27.86 6.87
N PRO A 895 58.57 -27.48 6.60
CA PRO A 895 59.38 -28.06 5.55
C PRO A 895 59.72 -29.52 5.81
#